data_38bb73fb717b11baf2931b502d153d26
#
_entry.id   38bb73fb717b11baf2931b502d153d26
#
_cell.length_a   1.000
_cell.length_b   1.000
_cell.length_c   1.000
_cell.angle_alpha   90.00
_cell.angle_beta   90.00
_cell.angle_gamma   90.00
#
_symmetry.space_group_name_H-M   'P 1'
#
loop_
_entity.id
_entity.type
_entity.pdbx_description
1 polymer ?
#
loop_
_entity_poly.entity_id
_entity_poly.type
_entity_poly.pdbx_seq_one_letter_code
_entity_poly.pdbx_strand_id
1 'polypeptide(L)'
;MSLLLGSLAGSAFVFFPVSILCLLIFVLGGVVLFSLIGRCSPASGCAVFGVFLLGTVGAALAHGQAESSSLLRSVGQGKADVIGVIAEPVRFGPDRAVAVVAVQQLVVEKGGTRPSAGRIRLSIRGAVPPLVVGDLIEFESRLRPPGGLLNPGGYDYAGHLRRSGIQAVGSVTLREDGSSFRVLAHGMAPLVARVDQWRGLTREAALRSLPAPIAGLYLALVTGETGYLTQDIRDAFMASGTMHILSISGSHLGLIGIVIFWSVRRAVLALPPRVLLRLSARTTATRVAAGATILPVVLYALLGGAETATVRSLVMILIVLAATLLGRTHCMGTGLALALLLIVGWDPLAPFDISFQLSFLSVLVIVLVMRVRSHSEAEAAADGFSEARGIRGRMKEGMAETLLMSALVTVASAPLVAAYFNQLAWVGGVSNILVVPFVGFLVLPASLLACLGTLLGGSEELAGNAIVLPLLNALVWVVQGFAAVPGAELRVPSPAVWQMLFFYLFLGACFLWWRQVAGWVAGALVMGTLVLWAWAPRDLPEPGSVRLTFLDVGQGDAALVETADGHAMLIDGGTASEKYDVGRAAVAPLLWDRGIRRLDLVVATHPQLDHVGGLVFVVGKFEVGEFWTNGVSRGVAFLQRLEEVIAARGVRVRPVSSAEEDVLVGDCRVRVLNPVLSSDGGVPGNDGKRLNNQSVVLHLRCGRAAFLFTGDVEREAEAWLTERGEDLEAAVLKVPHHGARGSVYPPFLGAVKPRVAVVSVGRANAYGHPSRVMLEAYAGLGIPILRTDLHGAVTVKGTDAGLQVSCESGRRLRGVKLGEGSGNAEVQNMRRLFSERGICDVSS
;
A
#
# COMPACT_ATOMS: atom_id res chain seq x y z
N MET A 1 20.00 25.95 -9.22
CA MET A 1 20.31 24.51 -9.39
C MET A 1 21.31 24.02 -8.35
N SER A 2 22.46 24.70 -8.09
CA SER A 2 23.42 24.30 -7.04
C SER A 2 22.87 24.40 -5.61
N LEU A 3 22.05 25.39 -5.28
CA LEU A 3 21.38 25.53 -3.97
C LEU A 3 20.27 24.49 -3.73
N LEU A 4 19.52 24.11 -4.78
CA LEU A 4 18.53 23.01 -4.75
C LEU A 4 19.21 21.64 -4.58
N LEU A 5 20.31 21.39 -5.23
CA LEU A 5 21.10 20.16 -5.09
C LEU A 5 21.79 20.09 -3.71
N GLY A 6 22.23 21.22 -3.14
CA GLY A 6 22.89 21.28 -1.86
C GLY A 6 21.96 21.06 -0.66
N SER A 7 20.74 21.59 -0.66
CA SER A 7 19.77 21.41 0.43
C SER A 7 19.06 20.05 0.37
N LEU A 8 18.90 19.48 -0.83
CA LEU A 8 18.40 18.12 -1.03
C LEU A 8 19.45 17.04 -0.65
N ALA A 9 20.75 17.37 -0.70
CA ALA A 9 21.82 16.43 -0.39
C ALA A 9 21.98 16.17 1.13
N GLY A 10 21.44 17.01 2.00
CA GLY A 10 21.70 16.95 3.43
C GLY A 10 20.84 15.95 4.23
N SER A 11 19.60 15.64 3.84
CA SER A 11 18.74 14.80 4.66
C SER A 11 17.62 14.04 3.92
N ALA A 12 17.27 14.42 2.69
CA ALA A 12 16.14 13.82 1.95
C ALA A 12 16.56 12.77 0.91
N PHE A 13 17.83 12.68 0.55
CA PHE A 13 18.31 11.83 -0.55
C PHE A 13 18.22 10.32 -0.28
N VAL A 14 18.01 9.90 0.95
CA VAL A 14 18.03 8.48 1.35
C VAL A 14 16.66 7.81 1.29
N PHE A 15 15.55 8.58 1.32
CA PHE A 15 14.20 8.02 1.51
C PHE A 15 13.26 8.05 0.29
N PHE A 16 13.57 8.80 -0.79
CA PHE A 16 12.60 9.02 -1.87
C PHE A 16 13.17 8.98 -3.30
N PRO A 17 13.90 7.94 -3.73
CA PRO A 17 14.36 7.89 -5.11
C PRO A 17 13.19 7.88 -6.11
N VAL A 18 12.12 7.14 -5.82
CA VAL A 18 10.91 7.07 -6.67
C VAL A 18 10.16 8.40 -6.68
N SER A 19 10.04 9.05 -5.52
CA SER A 19 9.33 10.32 -5.38
C SER A 19 10.05 11.48 -6.07
N ILE A 20 11.38 11.52 -6.02
CA ILE A 20 12.19 12.52 -6.75
C ILE A 20 12.10 12.27 -8.25
N LEU A 21 12.12 11.02 -8.68
CA LEU A 21 11.95 10.66 -10.08
C LEU A 21 10.55 11.06 -10.58
N CYS A 22 9.51 10.80 -9.80
CA CYS A 22 8.14 11.23 -10.12
C CYS A 22 8.05 12.76 -10.22
N LEU A 23 8.71 13.49 -9.34
CA LEU A 23 8.79 14.95 -9.40
C LEU A 23 9.55 15.41 -10.65
N LEU A 24 10.67 14.77 -11.01
CA LEU A 24 11.41 15.02 -12.27
C LEU A 24 10.58 14.70 -13.50
N ILE A 25 9.83 13.59 -13.50
CA ILE A 25 8.91 13.22 -14.57
C ILE A 25 7.79 14.26 -14.69
N PHE A 26 7.23 14.73 -13.57
CA PHE A 26 6.23 15.80 -13.56
C PHE A 26 6.78 17.13 -14.09
N VAL A 27 8.02 17.49 -13.71
CA VAL A 27 8.68 18.70 -14.20
C VAL A 27 9.02 18.56 -15.70
N LEU A 28 9.58 17.42 -16.11
CA LEU A 28 9.85 17.15 -17.53
C LEU A 28 8.53 17.05 -18.33
N GLY A 29 7.52 16.38 -17.80
CA GLY A 29 6.18 16.33 -18.40
C GLY A 29 5.55 17.70 -18.49
N GLY A 30 5.69 18.55 -17.48
CA GLY A 30 5.26 19.95 -17.49
C GLY A 30 6.02 20.79 -18.51
N VAL A 31 7.34 20.64 -18.60
CA VAL A 31 8.17 21.34 -19.61
C VAL A 31 7.83 20.86 -21.01
N VAL A 32 7.66 19.54 -21.21
CA VAL A 32 7.21 18.97 -22.50
C VAL A 32 5.80 19.45 -22.83
N LEU A 33 4.89 19.46 -21.89
CA LEU A 33 3.52 19.97 -22.06
C LEU A 33 3.54 21.45 -22.43
N PHE A 34 4.37 22.28 -21.76
CA PHE A 34 4.54 23.70 -22.09
C PHE A 34 5.21 23.92 -23.45
N SER A 35 6.22 23.12 -23.80
CA SER A 35 6.86 23.15 -25.12
C SER A 35 5.89 22.75 -26.23
N LEU A 36 5.01 21.79 -25.96
CA LEU A 36 3.96 21.33 -26.88
C LEU A 36 2.81 22.33 -27.04
N ILE A 37 2.57 23.22 -26.07
CA ILE A 37 1.56 24.31 -26.17
C ILE A 37 1.99 25.41 -27.16
N GLY A 38 3.23 25.37 -27.64
CA GLY A 38 3.60 26.03 -28.90
C GLY A 38 3.80 27.53 -28.87
N ARG A 39 3.95 28.16 -27.68
CA ARG A 39 4.36 29.58 -27.53
C ARG A 39 5.02 29.80 -26.15
N CYS A 40 6.18 29.19 -25.93
CA CYS A 40 6.94 29.52 -24.74
C CYS A 40 7.65 30.85 -24.89
N SER A 41 7.14 31.88 -24.26
CA SER A 41 7.97 33.04 -23.92
C SER A 41 8.91 32.65 -22.76
N PRO A 42 10.09 33.25 -22.61
CA PRO A 42 10.98 33.03 -21.44
C PRO A 42 10.26 33.21 -20.10
N ALA A 43 9.24 34.06 -20.05
CA ALA A 43 8.35 34.28 -18.90
C ALA A 43 7.57 33.04 -18.50
N SER A 44 7.17 32.19 -19.45
CA SER A 44 6.45 30.94 -19.16
C SER A 44 7.37 29.88 -18.50
N GLY A 45 8.62 29.80 -18.93
CA GLY A 45 9.64 28.95 -18.31
C GLY A 45 9.96 29.39 -16.87
N CYS A 46 10.07 30.71 -16.63
CA CYS A 46 10.27 31.26 -15.29
C CYS A 46 9.06 31.01 -14.36
N ALA A 47 7.83 31.06 -14.88
CA ALA A 47 6.63 30.77 -14.10
C ALA A 47 6.60 29.29 -13.66
N VAL A 48 6.89 28.33 -14.55
CA VAL A 48 6.98 26.88 -14.22
C VAL A 48 8.07 26.62 -13.20
N PHE A 49 9.23 27.25 -13.35
CA PHE A 49 10.33 27.14 -12.39
C PHE A 49 9.99 27.76 -11.04
N GLY A 50 9.31 28.91 -11.02
CA GLY A 50 8.83 29.55 -9.80
C GLY A 50 7.85 28.70 -9.03
N VAL A 51 6.91 28.05 -9.71
CA VAL A 51 5.94 27.11 -9.11
C VAL A 51 6.64 25.86 -8.56
N PHE A 52 7.63 25.33 -9.27
CA PHE A 52 8.44 24.22 -8.78
C PHE A 52 9.20 24.59 -7.50
N LEU A 53 9.79 25.78 -7.45
CA LEU A 53 10.45 26.29 -6.23
C LEU A 53 9.46 26.48 -5.07
N LEU A 54 8.29 27.03 -5.32
CA LEU A 54 7.24 27.19 -4.30
C LEU A 54 6.76 25.83 -3.79
N GLY A 55 6.58 24.85 -4.67
CA GLY A 55 6.21 23.47 -4.28
C GLY A 55 7.27 22.79 -3.42
N THR A 56 8.56 22.91 -3.77
CA THR A 56 9.66 22.30 -3.00
C THR A 56 9.86 23.00 -1.65
N VAL A 57 9.79 24.33 -1.59
CA VAL A 57 9.84 25.10 -0.33
C VAL A 57 8.62 24.79 0.54
N GLY A 58 7.42 24.74 -0.05
CA GLY A 58 6.19 24.39 0.64
C GLY A 58 6.25 22.97 1.22
N ALA A 59 6.77 21.99 0.48
CA ALA A 59 6.95 20.61 0.95
C ALA A 59 7.95 20.53 2.12
N ALA A 60 9.07 21.26 2.04
CA ALA A 60 10.06 21.32 3.12
C ALA A 60 9.50 21.96 4.39
N LEU A 61 8.72 23.04 4.26
CA LEU A 61 8.06 23.71 5.39
C LEU A 61 6.96 22.83 6.01
N ALA A 62 6.15 22.17 5.19
CA ALA A 62 5.12 21.23 5.66
C ALA A 62 5.73 20.05 6.43
N HIS A 63 6.88 19.53 5.98
CA HIS A 63 7.61 18.48 6.69
C HIS A 63 8.14 18.97 8.04
N GLY A 64 8.75 20.13 8.11
CA GLY A 64 9.25 20.73 9.35
C GLY A 64 8.13 21.05 10.37
N GLN A 65 6.96 21.49 9.91
CA GLN A 65 5.81 21.73 10.79
C GLN A 65 5.22 20.45 11.36
N ALA A 66 5.21 19.36 10.58
CA ALA A 66 4.72 18.05 11.04
C ALA A 66 5.59 17.48 12.18
N GLU A 67 6.90 17.71 12.14
CA GLU A 67 7.83 17.24 13.18
C GLU A 67 7.79 18.06 14.48
N SER A 68 7.32 19.30 14.44
CA SER A 68 7.34 20.23 15.59
C SER A 68 6.06 20.25 16.42
N SER A 69 5.06 19.38 16.11
CA SER A 69 3.76 19.41 16.80
C SER A 69 3.85 19.05 18.30
N SER A 70 3.04 19.76 19.12
CA SER A 70 2.93 19.48 20.56
C SER A 70 2.43 18.06 20.87
N LEU A 71 1.64 17.48 19.95
CA LEU A 71 1.12 16.13 20.05
C LEU A 71 2.22 15.07 20.08
N LEU A 72 3.26 15.20 19.24
CA LEU A 72 4.37 14.23 19.18
C LEU A 72 5.13 14.10 20.50
N ARG A 73 5.21 15.17 21.28
CA ARG A 73 5.87 15.14 22.61
C ARG A 73 5.10 14.33 23.65
N SER A 74 3.81 14.13 23.44
CA SER A 74 2.92 13.38 24.34
C SER A 74 2.71 11.93 23.91
N VAL A 75 3.18 11.57 22.72
CA VAL A 75 3.06 10.21 22.18
C VAL A 75 3.98 9.27 22.94
N GLY A 76 3.45 8.11 23.37
CA GLY A 76 4.20 7.09 24.10
C GLY A 76 4.20 7.26 25.62
N GLN A 77 3.60 8.32 26.19
CA GLN A 77 3.58 8.60 27.65
C GLN A 77 2.49 7.86 28.43
N GLY A 78 1.86 6.84 27.89
CA GLY A 78 0.79 6.08 28.54
C GLY A 78 -0.58 6.29 27.89
N LYS A 79 -1.65 6.11 28.67
CA LYS A 79 -3.01 6.45 28.26
C LYS A 79 -3.23 7.96 28.38
N ALA A 80 -4.04 8.48 27.49
CA ALA A 80 -4.40 9.90 27.46
C ALA A 80 -5.88 10.04 27.14
N ASP A 81 -6.56 10.98 27.80
CA ASP A 81 -7.87 11.43 27.38
C ASP A 81 -7.71 12.52 26.33
N VAL A 82 -8.33 12.29 25.20
CA VAL A 82 -8.26 13.14 24.02
C VAL A 82 -9.60 13.76 23.73
N ILE A 83 -9.64 15.09 23.64
CA ILE A 83 -10.79 15.83 23.13
C ILE A 83 -10.41 16.40 21.78
N GLY A 84 -11.26 16.13 20.78
CA GLY A 84 -11.01 16.56 19.41
C GLY A 84 -12.21 16.48 18.51
N VAL A 85 -12.11 17.11 17.35
CA VAL A 85 -13.18 17.18 16.35
C VAL A 85 -12.91 16.20 15.22
N ILE A 86 -13.94 15.50 14.76
CA ILE A 86 -13.87 14.64 13.57
C ILE A 86 -13.61 15.51 12.34
N ALA A 87 -12.44 15.35 11.74
CA ALA A 87 -11.96 16.21 10.66
C ALA A 87 -12.31 15.70 9.25
N GLU A 88 -12.53 14.40 9.11
CA GLU A 88 -12.82 13.73 7.83
C GLU A 88 -13.97 12.75 7.99
N PRO A 89 -14.69 12.40 6.90
CA PRO A 89 -15.76 11.41 6.97
C PRO A 89 -15.28 10.09 7.56
N VAL A 90 -16.06 9.58 8.52
CA VAL A 90 -15.73 8.33 9.22
C VAL A 90 -15.87 7.15 8.26
N ARG A 91 -14.85 6.29 8.23
CA ARG A 91 -14.84 5.06 7.41
C ARG A 91 -15.36 3.90 8.26
N PHE A 92 -16.54 3.45 7.95
CA PHE A 92 -17.18 2.33 8.64
C PHE A 92 -16.82 0.98 7.98
N GLY A 93 -16.82 -0.06 8.77
CA GLY A 93 -16.69 -1.46 8.39
C GLY A 93 -17.48 -2.35 9.33
N PRO A 94 -17.50 -3.69 9.16
CA PRO A 94 -18.38 -4.59 9.93
C PRO A 94 -18.27 -4.46 11.44
N ASP A 95 -17.06 -4.34 11.99
CA ASP A 95 -16.85 -4.33 13.47
C ASP A 95 -16.00 -3.15 13.92
N ARG A 96 -15.69 -2.22 13.03
CA ARG A 96 -14.85 -1.07 13.37
C ARG A 96 -15.18 0.13 12.50
N ALA A 97 -14.93 1.30 13.07
CA ALA A 97 -14.83 2.53 12.30
C ALA A 97 -13.44 3.15 12.43
N VAL A 98 -13.06 3.94 11.45
CA VAL A 98 -11.80 4.70 11.46
C VAL A 98 -12.14 6.16 11.25
N ALA A 99 -11.77 7.00 12.22
CA ALA A 99 -11.96 8.44 12.19
C ALA A 99 -10.60 9.17 12.16
N VAL A 100 -10.53 10.30 11.49
CA VAL A 100 -9.43 11.26 11.61
C VAL A 100 -9.90 12.39 12.52
N VAL A 101 -9.21 12.56 13.66
CA VAL A 101 -9.57 13.49 14.72
C VAL A 101 -8.55 14.62 14.79
N ALA A 102 -9.01 15.87 14.64
CA ALA A 102 -8.20 17.06 14.92
C ALA A 102 -8.24 17.32 16.44
N VAL A 103 -7.11 17.13 17.10
CA VAL A 103 -6.98 17.26 18.56
C VAL A 103 -7.07 18.71 18.98
N GLN A 104 -7.87 18.99 20.00
CA GLN A 104 -7.96 20.32 20.64
C GLN A 104 -7.32 20.29 22.02
N GLN A 105 -7.55 19.21 22.80
CA GLN A 105 -7.02 19.09 24.15
C GLN A 105 -6.54 17.66 24.40
N LEU A 106 -5.49 17.55 25.20
CA LEU A 106 -4.90 16.29 25.63
C LEU A 106 -4.68 16.32 27.13
N VAL A 107 -5.22 15.35 27.85
CA VAL A 107 -5.01 15.14 29.29
C VAL A 107 -4.17 13.88 29.45
N VAL A 108 -2.94 14.04 29.97
CA VAL A 108 -2.04 12.92 30.24
C VAL A 108 -2.01 12.67 31.76
N GLU A 109 -2.12 11.41 32.19
CA GLU A 109 -2.20 10.98 33.61
C GLU A 109 -1.18 11.65 34.54
N LYS A 110 -0.02 12.08 34.06
CA LYS A 110 1.05 12.71 34.84
C LYS A 110 1.30 14.19 34.54
N GLY A 111 0.53 14.84 33.68
CA GLY A 111 0.88 16.16 33.10
C GLY A 111 -0.21 17.24 33.05
N GLY A 112 -1.41 16.97 33.51
CA GLY A 112 -2.54 17.91 33.43
C GLY A 112 -3.03 18.16 32.00
N THR A 113 -4.06 19.01 31.87
CA THR A 113 -4.67 19.38 30.58
C THR A 113 -3.76 20.31 29.80
N ARG A 114 -3.41 19.95 28.57
CA ARG A 114 -2.59 20.77 27.66
C ARG A 114 -3.34 21.01 26.35
N PRO A 115 -3.44 22.23 25.86
CA PRO A 115 -3.86 22.47 24.49
C PRO A 115 -2.86 21.78 23.55
N SER A 116 -3.34 20.95 22.67
CA SER A 116 -2.51 20.20 21.73
C SER A 116 -3.13 20.30 20.34
N ALA A 117 -2.31 20.58 19.35
CA ALA A 117 -2.73 20.65 17.96
C ALA A 117 -2.08 19.51 17.18
N GLY A 118 -2.89 18.78 16.42
CA GLY A 118 -2.44 17.70 15.55
C GLY A 118 -3.60 16.81 15.12
N ARG A 119 -3.32 15.86 14.22
CA ARG A 119 -4.30 14.91 13.71
C ARG A 119 -3.97 13.50 14.18
N ILE A 120 -4.99 12.80 14.69
CA ILE A 120 -4.92 11.41 15.11
C ILE A 120 -5.80 10.57 14.20
N ARG A 121 -5.28 9.41 13.75
CA ARG A 121 -6.10 8.36 13.18
C ARG A 121 -6.57 7.42 14.28
N LEU A 122 -7.86 7.48 14.59
CA LEU A 122 -8.52 6.70 15.64
C LEU A 122 -9.23 5.48 15.04
N SER A 123 -8.91 4.28 15.53
CA SER A 123 -9.66 3.06 15.25
C SER A 123 -10.64 2.78 16.38
N ILE A 124 -11.93 2.79 16.10
CA ILE A 124 -13.03 2.57 17.06
C ILE A 124 -13.56 1.15 16.82
N ARG A 125 -13.58 0.30 17.83
CA ARG A 125 -14.12 -1.07 17.79
C ARG A 125 -15.38 -1.20 18.64
N GLY A 126 -16.32 -2.03 18.18
CA GLY A 126 -17.61 -2.28 18.84
C GLY A 126 -18.76 -1.62 18.10
N ALA A 127 -19.89 -1.45 18.76
CA ALA A 127 -21.09 -0.80 18.20
C ALA A 127 -20.88 0.72 18.11
N VAL A 128 -20.29 1.17 16.98
CA VAL A 128 -19.94 2.59 16.77
C VAL A 128 -21.21 3.40 16.54
N PRO A 129 -21.46 4.46 17.33
CA PRO A 129 -22.60 5.35 17.11
C PRO A 129 -22.48 6.07 15.76
N PRO A 130 -23.56 6.62 15.22
CA PRO A 130 -23.51 7.45 14.03
C PRO A 130 -22.66 8.71 14.31
N LEU A 131 -21.49 8.78 13.68
CA LEU A 131 -20.54 9.88 13.80
C LEU A 131 -20.49 10.66 12.50
N VAL A 132 -20.45 11.99 12.58
CA VAL A 132 -20.39 12.89 11.43
C VAL A 132 -19.18 13.84 11.53
N VAL A 133 -18.77 14.39 10.40
CA VAL A 133 -17.72 15.41 10.38
C VAL A 133 -18.15 16.62 11.21
N GLY A 134 -17.23 17.10 12.06
CA GLY A 134 -17.48 18.23 12.97
C GLY A 134 -17.91 17.81 14.36
N ASP A 135 -18.26 16.53 14.63
CA ASP A 135 -18.56 16.07 15.98
C ASP A 135 -17.35 16.25 16.91
N LEU A 136 -17.62 16.81 18.08
CA LEU A 136 -16.66 16.91 19.17
C LEU A 136 -16.74 15.64 20.00
N ILE A 137 -15.65 14.89 20.05
CA ILE A 137 -15.55 13.62 20.74
C ILE A 137 -14.50 13.63 21.84
N GLU A 138 -14.75 12.85 22.89
CA GLU A 138 -13.81 12.57 23.97
C GLU A 138 -13.58 11.05 24.01
N PHE A 139 -12.31 10.64 24.11
CA PHE A 139 -11.94 9.23 24.19
C PHE A 139 -10.63 9.00 24.92
N GLU A 140 -10.54 7.86 25.61
CA GLU A 140 -9.31 7.37 26.23
C GLU A 140 -8.55 6.47 25.25
N SER A 141 -7.30 6.83 24.96
CA SER A 141 -6.48 5.99 24.07
C SER A 141 -4.99 6.08 24.40
N ARG A 142 -4.26 4.99 24.12
CA ARG A 142 -2.81 5.00 24.09
C ARG A 142 -2.34 5.46 22.73
N LEU A 143 -1.82 6.67 22.66
CA LEU A 143 -1.32 7.24 21.43
C LEU A 143 0.05 6.69 21.05
N ARG A 144 0.21 6.31 19.77
CA ARG A 144 1.46 5.80 19.20
C ARG A 144 1.85 6.61 17.97
N PRO A 145 3.13 6.73 17.64
CA PRO A 145 3.52 7.31 16.36
C PRO A 145 2.99 6.46 15.21
N PRO A 146 2.73 7.06 14.02
CA PRO A 146 2.41 6.29 12.82
C PRO A 146 3.46 5.22 12.58
N GLY A 147 3.05 3.97 12.54
CA GLY A 147 3.89 2.80 12.32
C GLY A 147 3.43 1.99 11.13
N GLY A 148 4.30 1.14 10.62
CA GLY A 148 4.05 0.17 9.56
C GLY A 148 5.14 -0.87 9.59
N LEU A 149 4.97 -1.95 8.82
CA LEU A 149 6.01 -2.95 8.60
C LEU A 149 7.04 -2.39 7.62
N LEU A 150 8.31 -2.40 8.02
CA LEU A 150 9.40 -1.86 7.21
C LEU A 150 10.20 -3.01 6.58
N ASN A 151 9.80 -3.38 5.35
CA ASN A 151 10.44 -4.45 4.58
C ASN A 151 10.82 -3.94 3.17
N PRO A 152 11.87 -4.50 2.53
CA PRO A 152 12.14 -4.25 1.12
C PRO A 152 10.92 -4.62 0.26
N GLY A 153 10.59 -3.82 -0.74
CA GLY A 153 9.41 -4.02 -1.59
C GLY A 153 8.06 -3.78 -0.87
N GLY A 154 8.06 -3.49 0.44
CA GLY A 154 6.86 -3.25 1.24
C GLY A 154 6.32 -1.82 1.10
N TYR A 155 5.02 -1.65 1.38
CA TYR A 155 4.37 -0.34 1.36
C TYR A 155 4.70 0.49 2.60
N ASP A 156 5.26 1.70 2.43
CA ASP A 156 5.55 2.66 3.51
C ASP A 156 4.26 3.30 4.04
N TYR A 157 3.52 2.55 4.85
CA TYR A 157 2.29 3.00 5.48
C TYR A 157 2.51 4.14 6.49
N ALA A 158 3.60 4.09 7.25
CA ALA A 158 3.94 5.14 8.21
C ALA A 158 4.23 6.47 7.50
N GLY A 159 4.98 6.43 6.40
CA GLY A 159 5.23 7.59 5.54
C GLY A 159 3.95 8.12 4.90
N HIS A 160 3.06 7.23 4.44
CA HIS A 160 1.75 7.63 3.91
C HIS A 160 0.92 8.41 4.96
N LEU A 161 0.80 7.91 6.18
CA LEU A 161 0.06 8.60 7.25
C LEU A 161 0.69 9.96 7.58
N ARG A 162 2.02 10.04 7.66
CA ARG A 162 2.72 11.31 7.91
C ARG A 162 2.48 12.32 6.80
N ARG A 163 2.54 11.90 5.53
CA ARG A 163 2.21 12.75 4.37
C ARG A 163 0.75 13.21 4.39
N SER A 164 -0.17 12.40 4.91
CA SER A 164 -1.58 12.77 5.14
C SER A 164 -1.78 13.67 6.37
N GLY A 165 -0.71 14.15 7.02
CA GLY A 165 -0.77 15.01 8.20
C GLY A 165 -1.18 14.31 9.48
N ILE A 166 -1.17 12.97 9.52
CA ILE A 166 -1.49 12.17 10.71
C ILE A 166 -0.23 12.00 11.54
N GLN A 167 -0.23 12.51 12.76
CA GLN A 167 0.92 12.55 13.65
C GLN A 167 0.90 11.43 14.71
N ALA A 168 -0.30 10.90 15.01
CA ALA A 168 -0.44 9.77 15.91
C ALA A 168 -1.55 8.82 15.46
N VAL A 169 -1.48 7.59 15.94
CA VAL A 169 -2.53 6.59 15.81
C VAL A 169 -3.02 6.17 17.19
N GLY A 170 -4.33 5.97 17.32
CA GLY A 170 -4.98 5.53 18.55
C GLY A 170 -6.00 4.44 18.28
N SER A 171 -6.37 3.71 19.31
CA SER A 171 -7.46 2.74 19.26
C SER A 171 -8.29 2.81 20.52
N VAL A 172 -9.60 2.74 20.38
CA VAL A 172 -10.56 2.66 21.46
C VAL A 172 -11.51 1.48 21.19
N THR A 173 -11.80 0.71 22.24
CA THR A 173 -12.84 -0.30 22.20
C THR A 173 -14.01 0.25 23.03
N LEU A 174 -15.16 0.36 22.39
CA LEU A 174 -16.35 0.85 23.05
C LEU A 174 -16.76 -0.14 24.14
N ARG A 175 -16.96 0.38 25.35
CA ARG A 175 -17.47 -0.36 26.50
C ARG A 175 -18.96 -0.04 26.66
N GLU A 176 -19.72 -0.98 27.15
CA GLU A 176 -21.16 -0.82 27.38
C GLU A 176 -21.49 0.32 28.38
N ASP A 177 -20.54 0.61 29.29
CA ASP A 177 -20.66 1.71 30.27
C ASP A 177 -20.41 3.12 29.68
N GLY A 178 -20.03 3.22 28.42
CA GLY A 178 -19.73 4.49 27.75
C GLY A 178 -18.49 5.23 28.28
N SER A 179 -17.73 4.63 29.18
CA SER A 179 -16.60 5.30 29.89
C SER A 179 -15.42 5.61 28.97
N SER A 180 -15.25 4.86 27.87
CA SER A 180 -14.08 4.94 26.98
C SER A 180 -14.25 5.89 25.81
N PHE A 181 -15.48 6.34 25.51
CA PHE A 181 -15.80 7.17 24.34
C PHE A 181 -17.11 7.93 24.53
N ARG A 182 -17.12 9.24 24.26
CA ARG A 182 -18.30 10.10 24.36
C ARG A 182 -18.36 11.08 23.19
N VAL A 183 -19.57 11.36 22.70
CA VAL A 183 -19.83 12.49 21.80
C VAL A 183 -20.27 13.65 22.68
N LEU A 184 -19.46 14.71 22.72
CA LEU A 184 -19.71 15.87 23.57
C LEU A 184 -20.64 16.89 22.91
N ALA A 185 -20.51 17.07 21.60
CA ALA A 185 -21.33 17.95 20.81
C ALA A 185 -21.38 17.51 19.34
N HIS A 186 -22.50 17.72 18.67
CA HIS A 186 -22.61 17.48 17.23
C HIS A 186 -22.12 18.70 16.43
N GLY A 187 -21.50 18.44 15.31
CA GLY A 187 -20.84 19.43 14.47
C GLY A 187 -21.80 20.47 13.89
N MET A 188 -21.35 21.72 13.84
CA MET A 188 -22.13 22.88 13.37
C MET A 188 -22.06 23.12 11.85
N ALA A 189 -21.48 22.22 11.04
CA ALA A 189 -21.40 22.35 9.58
C ALA A 189 -22.63 21.70 8.90
N PRO A 190 -23.74 22.43 8.70
CA PRO A 190 -25.05 21.82 8.41
C PRO A 190 -25.07 21.04 7.09
N LEU A 191 -24.31 21.48 6.08
CA LEU A 191 -24.29 20.80 4.79
C LEU A 191 -23.49 19.49 4.82
N VAL A 192 -22.29 19.50 5.42
CA VAL A 192 -21.40 18.32 5.47
C VAL A 192 -22.03 17.26 6.39
N ALA A 193 -22.55 17.66 7.54
CA ALA A 193 -23.24 16.76 8.45
C ALA A 193 -24.49 16.11 7.79
N ARG A 194 -25.23 16.87 6.97
CA ARG A 194 -26.37 16.34 6.21
C ARG A 194 -25.95 15.31 5.18
N VAL A 195 -24.85 15.55 4.45
CA VAL A 195 -24.31 14.58 3.50
C VAL A 195 -23.85 13.31 4.22
N ASP A 196 -23.19 13.41 5.38
CA ASP A 196 -22.79 12.25 6.18
C ASP A 196 -24.00 11.47 6.70
N GLN A 197 -25.09 12.16 7.07
CA GLN A 197 -26.36 11.48 7.40
C GLN A 197 -26.91 10.70 6.20
N TRP A 198 -26.90 11.27 4.99
CA TRP A 198 -27.27 10.59 3.75
C TRP A 198 -26.42 9.35 3.47
N ARG A 199 -25.11 9.45 3.72
CA ARG A 199 -24.20 8.29 3.62
C ARG A 199 -24.60 7.19 4.62
N GLY A 200 -24.91 7.57 5.86
CA GLY A 200 -25.40 6.64 6.91
C GLY A 200 -26.68 5.92 6.49
N LEU A 201 -27.71 6.66 6.06
CA LEU A 201 -28.98 6.10 5.57
C LEU A 201 -28.76 5.17 4.36
N THR A 202 -27.92 5.58 3.40
CA THR A 202 -27.61 4.75 2.24
C THR A 202 -26.89 3.46 2.64
N ARG A 203 -25.97 3.53 3.59
CA ARG A 203 -25.25 2.37 4.12
C ARG A 203 -26.20 1.38 4.80
N GLU A 204 -27.07 1.86 5.68
CA GLU A 204 -28.03 1.00 6.38
C GLU A 204 -29.00 0.31 5.41
N ALA A 205 -29.55 1.07 4.46
CA ALA A 205 -30.44 0.52 3.44
C ALA A 205 -29.74 -0.53 2.57
N ALA A 206 -28.50 -0.27 2.15
CA ALA A 206 -27.72 -1.22 1.36
C ALA A 206 -27.40 -2.51 2.13
N LEU A 207 -26.99 -2.40 3.41
CA LEU A 207 -26.66 -3.57 4.25
C LEU A 207 -27.89 -4.42 4.59
N ARG A 208 -29.09 -3.82 4.64
CA ARG A 208 -30.35 -4.56 4.84
C ARG A 208 -30.84 -5.25 3.57
N SER A 209 -30.64 -4.64 2.40
CA SER A 209 -31.25 -5.08 1.14
C SER A 209 -30.35 -5.93 0.25
N LEU A 210 -29.04 -5.85 0.42
CA LEU A 210 -28.08 -6.54 -0.46
C LEU A 210 -27.27 -7.59 0.34
N PRO A 211 -26.91 -8.73 -0.26
CA PRO A 211 -25.95 -9.66 0.33
C PRO A 211 -24.63 -8.97 0.66
N ALA A 212 -23.99 -9.35 1.79
CA ALA A 212 -22.80 -8.66 2.32
C ALA A 212 -21.68 -8.35 1.29
N PRO A 213 -21.25 -9.27 0.41
CA PRO A 213 -20.22 -8.95 -0.60
C PRO A 213 -20.68 -7.86 -1.58
N ILE A 214 -21.96 -7.92 -2.01
CA ILE A 214 -22.54 -6.98 -2.98
C ILE A 214 -22.85 -5.63 -2.35
N ALA A 215 -23.29 -5.61 -1.08
CA ALA A 215 -23.47 -4.38 -0.32
C ALA A 215 -22.16 -3.60 -0.22
N GLY A 216 -21.03 -4.28 0.06
CA GLY A 216 -19.71 -3.66 0.09
C GLY A 216 -19.31 -3.04 -1.26
N LEU A 217 -19.62 -3.71 -2.37
CA LEU A 217 -19.37 -3.20 -3.71
C LEU A 217 -20.23 -1.97 -4.03
N TYR A 218 -21.53 -2.02 -3.70
CA TYR A 218 -22.46 -0.89 -3.84
C TYR A 218 -21.94 0.35 -3.07
N LEU A 219 -21.60 0.17 -1.79
CA LEU A 219 -21.12 1.26 -0.94
C LEU A 219 -19.81 1.87 -1.45
N ALA A 220 -18.89 1.05 -1.95
CA ALA A 220 -17.65 1.52 -2.56
C ALA A 220 -17.91 2.42 -3.78
N LEU A 221 -18.87 2.05 -4.64
CA LEU A 221 -19.21 2.80 -5.88
C LEU A 221 -20.02 4.08 -5.61
N VAL A 222 -20.92 4.08 -4.61
CA VAL A 222 -21.86 5.18 -4.37
C VAL A 222 -21.34 6.15 -3.32
N THR A 223 -20.86 5.65 -2.17
CA THR A 223 -20.43 6.47 -1.02
C THR A 223 -18.92 6.47 -0.78
N GLY A 224 -18.14 5.70 -1.58
CA GLY A 224 -16.69 5.57 -1.39
C GLY A 224 -16.31 4.72 -0.17
N GLU A 225 -17.26 4.06 0.49
CA GLU A 225 -17.00 3.25 1.68
C GLU A 225 -16.44 1.86 1.32
N THR A 226 -15.14 1.70 1.37
CA THR A 226 -14.45 0.45 1.01
C THR A 226 -14.29 -0.53 2.19
N GLY A 227 -14.74 -0.16 3.40
CA GLY A 227 -14.56 -0.98 4.60
C GLY A 227 -15.35 -2.29 4.61
N TYR A 228 -16.43 -2.37 3.82
CA TYR A 228 -17.30 -3.56 3.68
C TYR A 228 -16.91 -4.45 2.49
N LEU A 229 -15.93 -4.04 1.66
CA LEU A 229 -15.46 -4.87 0.54
C LEU A 229 -14.76 -6.12 1.06
N THR A 230 -15.18 -7.29 0.56
CA THR A 230 -14.50 -8.55 0.83
C THR A 230 -13.17 -8.63 0.09
N GLN A 231 -12.25 -9.45 0.62
CA GLN A 231 -10.92 -9.59 0.04
C GLN A 231 -10.99 -10.24 -1.36
N ASP A 232 -11.90 -11.20 -1.57
CA ASP A 232 -12.07 -11.88 -2.87
C ASP A 232 -12.49 -10.91 -3.98
N ILE A 233 -13.40 -9.98 -3.68
CA ILE A 233 -13.79 -8.93 -4.63
C ILE A 233 -12.59 -8.01 -4.93
N ARG A 234 -11.84 -7.60 -3.90
CA ARG A 234 -10.63 -6.77 -4.11
C ARG A 234 -9.61 -7.48 -5.01
N ASP A 235 -9.36 -8.76 -4.76
CA ASP A 235 -8.41 -9.56 -5.53
C ASP A 235 -8.86 -9.72 -7.00
N ALA A 236 -10.15 -9.97 -7.23
CA ALA A 236 -10.70 -10.06 -8.59
C ALA A 236 -10.56 -8.72 -9.35
N PHE A 237 -10.89 -7.59 -8.71
CA PHE A 237 -10.72 -6.26 -9.32
C PHE A 237 -9.24 -5.90 -9.53
N MET A 238 -8.35 -6.37 -8.67
CA MET A 238 -6.91 -6.19 -8.80
C MET A 238 -6.36 -7.00 -9.99
N ALA A 239 -6.69 -8.28 -10.07
CA ALA A 239 -6.24 -9.18 -11.13
C ALA A 239 -6.78 -8.78 -12.51
N SER A 240 -8.02 -8.30 -12.59
CA SER A 240 -8.62 -7.80 -13.82
C SER A 240 -8.10 -6.41 -14.27
N GLY A 241 -7.29 -5.71 -13.44
CA GLY A 241 -6.81 -4.36 -13.72
C GLY A 241 -7.86 -3.26 -13.56
N THR A 242 -8.98 -3.55 -12.89
CA THR A 242 -10.12 -2.63 -12.71
C THR A 242 -10.22 -2.08 -11.28
N MET A 243 -9.18 -2.25 -10.45
CA MET A 243 -9.14 -1.81 -9.04
C MET A 243 -9.48 -0.32 -8.85
N HIS A 244 -9.13 0.52 -9.83
CA HIS A 244 -9.41 1.96 -9.81
C HIS A 244 -10.91 2.29 -9.83
N ILE A 245 -11.78 1.34 -10.21
CA ILE A 245 -13.25 1.50 -10.21
C ILE A 245 -13.83 1.39 -8.80
N LEU A 246 -13.16 0.65 -7.87
CA LEU A 246 -13.63 0.50 -6.49
C LEU A 246 -13.47 1.77 -5.64
N SER A 247 -12.78 2.78 -6.13
CA SER A 247 -12.77 4.12 -5.55
C SER A 247 -13.54 5.07 -6.47
N ILE A 248 -14.18 6.09 -5.91
CA ILE A 248 -14.85 7.10 -6.74
C ILE A 248 -13.77 7.84 -7.54
N SER A 249 -13.68 7.48 -8.81
CA SER A 249 -12.64 7.97 -9.72
C SER A 249 -13.11 9.20 -10.52
N GLY A 250 -12.14 9.84 -11.18
CA GLY A 250 -12.43 10.94 -12.09
C GLY A 250 -13.36 10.58 -13.25
N SER A 251 -13.35 9.32 -13.69
CA SER A 251 -14.27 8.82 -14.70
C SER A 251 -15.72 8.81 -14.21
N HIS A 252 -15.95 8.45 -12.94
CA HIS A 252 -17.29 8.46 -12.33
C HIS A 252 -17.85 9.89 -12.25
N LEU A 253 -17.07 10.81 -11.69
CA LEU A 253 -17.46 12.23 -11.62
C LEU A 253 -17.65 12.85 -13.03
N GLY A 254 -16.73 12.56 -13.93
CA GLY A 254 -16.77 13.07 -15.30
C GLY A 254 -17.99 12.59 -16.06
N LEU A 255 -18.33 11.30 -15.93
CA LEU A 255 -19.50 10.74 -16.58
C LEU A 255 -20.80 11.36 -16.08
N ILE A 256 -20.96 11.47 -14.75
CA ILE A 256 -22.13 12.14 -14.14
C ILE A 256 -22.20 13.58 -14.62
N GLY A 257 -21.07 14.29 -14.63
CA GLY A 257 -20.99 15.64 -15.16
C GLY A 257 -21.43 15.72 -16.62
N ILE A 258 -20.97 14.82 -17.48
CA ILE A 258 -21.34 14.75 -18.90
C ILE A 258 -22.84 14.45 -19.06
N VAL A 259 -23.37 13.45 -18.35
CA VAL A 259 -24.80 13.07 -18.44
C VAL A 259 -25.69 14.26 -18.03
N ILE A 260 -25.41 14.90 -16.90
CA ILE A 260 -26.19 16.05 -16.43
C ILE A 260 -26.05 17.22 -17.39
N PHE A 261 -24.84 17.54 -17.83
CA PHE A 261 -24.56 18.63 -18.77
C PHE A 261 -25.36 18.47 -20.08
N TRP A 262 -25.29 17.28 -20.68
CA TRP A 262 -26.02 17.02 -21.93
C TRP A 262 -27.53 16.94 -21.74
N SER A 263 -28.02 16.40 -20.62
CA SER A 263 -29.45 16.36 -20.29
C SER A 263 -30.03 17.78 -20.13
N VAL A 264 -29.36 18.62 -19.32
CA VAL A 264 -29.79 20.00 -19.14
C VAL A 264 -29.69 20.80 -20.45
N ARG A 265 -28.59 20.63 -21.20
CA ARG A 265 -28.44 21.30 -22.51
C ARG A 265 -29.54 20.89 -23.48
N ARG A 266 -29.89 19.60 -23.56
CA ARG A 266 -31.01 19.11 -24.40
C ARG A 266 -32.35 19.66 -23.91
N ALA A 267 -32.61 19.66 -22.62
CA ALA A 267 -33.83 20.23 -22.03
C ALA A 267 -33.95 21.72 -22.35
N VAL A 268 -32.88 22.48 -22.23
CA VAL A 268 -32.89 23.92 -22.59
C VAL A 268 -33.15 24.13 -24.09
N LEU A 269 -32.53 23.31 -24.97
CA LEU A 269 -32.75 23.40 -26.41
C LEU A 269 -34.14 22.95 -26.85
N ALA A 270 -34.85 22.13 -26.04
CA ALA A 270 -36.22 21.70 -26.25
C ALA A 270 -37.28 22.73 -25.74
N LEU A 271 -36.86 23.83 -25.14
CA LEU A 271 -37.78 24.89 -24.70
C LEU A 271 -38.51 25.55 -25.90
N PRO A 272 -39.73 26.04 -25.71
CA PRO A 272 -40.45 26.76 -26.75
C PRO A 272 -39.63 27.91 -27.34
N PRO A 273 -39.71 28.17 -28.65
CA PRO A 273 -38.86 29.15 -29.34
C PRO A 273 -38.88 30.56 -28.70
N ARG A 274 -40.02 30.99 -28.16
CA ARG A 274 -40.16 32.28 -27.49
C ARG A 274 -39.30 32.37 -26.20
N VAL A 275 -39.22 31.28 -25.45
CA VAL A 275 -38.41 31.17 -24.22
C VAL A 275 -36.93 31.07 -24.58
N LEU A 276 -36.63 30.26 -25.58
CA LEU A 276 -35.27 30.04 -26.06
C LEU A 276 -34.65 31.35 -26.60
N LEU A 277 -35.40 32.14 -27.36
CA LEU A 277 -34.98 33.46 -27.86
C LEU A 277 -34.71 34.46 -26.72
N ARG A 278 -35.56 34.49 -25.70
CA ARG A 278 -35.34 35.36 -24.53
C ARG A 278 -34.09 34.91 -23.73
N LEU A 279 -33.90 33.62 -23.60
CA LEU A 279 -32.74 33.06 -22.90
C LEU A 279 -31.44 33.32 -23.69
N SER A 280 -31.46 33.12 -25.03
CA SER A 280 -30.30 33.32 -25.90
C SER A 280 -29.81 34.78 -25.95
N ALA A 281 -30.69 35.76 -25.66
CA ALA A 281 -30.31 37.16 -25.51
C ALA A 281 -29.41 37.44 -24.28
N ARG A 282 -29.39 36.54 -23.30
CA ARG A 282 -28.61 36.69 -22.02
C ARG A 282 -27.50 35.67 -21.86
N THR A 283 -27.73 34.42 -22.31
CA THR A 283 -26.80 33.33 -22.11
C THR A 283 -27.00 32.23 -23.13
N THR A 284 -26.04 31.33 -23.29
CA THR A 284 -26.14 30.15 -24.17
C THR A 284 -26.63 28.90 -23.40
N ALA A 285 -27.34 27.98 -24.12
CA ALA A 285 -27.75 26.70 -23.55
C ALA A 285 -26.56 25.94 -22.91
N THR A 286 -25.37 26.07 -23.51
CA THR A 286 -24.12 25.48 -23.00
C THR A 286 -23.69 26.07 -21.64
N ARG A 287 -23.80 27.39 -21.47
CA ARG A 287 -23.48 28.05 -20.19
C ARG A 287 -24.48 27.67 -19.09
N VAL A 288 -25.79 27.60 -19.43
CA VAL A 288 -26.82 27.17 -18.48
C VAL A 288 -26.55 25.73 -18.02
N ALA A 289 -26.24 24.84 -18.98
CA ALA A 289 -25.89 23.47 -18.66
C ALA A 289 -24.63 23.38 -17.79
N ALA A 290 -23.59 24.15 -18.09
CA ALA A 290 -22.37 24.18 -17.30
C ALA A 290 -22.64 24.63 -15.84
N GLY A 291 -23.40 25.71 -15.65
CA GLY A 291 -23.77 26.18 -14.33
C GLY A 291 -24.61 25.18 -13.54
N ALA A 292 -25.61 24.55 -14.18
CA ALA A 292 -26.47 23.56 -13.54
C ALA A 292 -25.73 22.27 -13.17
N THR A 293 -24.62 21.93 -13.85
CA THR A 293 -23.82 20.74 -13.58
C THR A 293 -22.95 20.87 -12.34
N ILE A 294 -22.57 22.08 -11.92
CA ILE A 294 -21.65 22.30 -10.79
C ILE A 294 -22.17 21.67 -9.52
N LEU A 295 -23.41 22.02 -9.12
CA LEU A 295 -23.96 21.57 -7.84
C LEU A 295 -24.07 20.04 -7.72
N PRO A 296 -24.64 19.31 -8.70
CA PRO A 296 -24.72 17.84 -8.62
C PRO A 296 -23.34 17.15 -8.55
N VAL A 297 -22.35 17.66 -9.29
CA VAL A 297 -20.98 17.09 -9.27
C VAL A 297 -20.31 17.33 -7.91
N VAL A 298 -20.49 18.51 -7.32
CA VAL A 298 -20.02 18.81 -5.97
C VAL A 298 -20.72 17.92 -4.94
N LEU A 299 -22.04 17.77 -5.00
CA LEU A 299 -22.79 16.93 -4.07
C LEU A 299 -22.37 15.46 -4.17
N TYR A 300 -22.15 14.94 -5.38
CA TYR A 300 -21.67 13.57 -5.54
C TYR A 300 -20.24 13.40 -5.01
N ALA A 301 -19.36 14.36 -5.20
CA ALA A 301 -18.02 14.33 -4.64
C ALA A 301 -18.04 14.32 -3.09
N LEU A 302 -18.93 15.08 -2.47
CA LEU A 302 -19.15 15.08 -1.03
C LEU A 302 -19.76 13.76 -0.55
N LEU A 303 -20.77 13.22 -1.26
CA LEU A 303 -21.36 11.90 -0.97
C LEU A 303 -20.32 10.79 -1.02
N GLY A 304 -19.36 10.89 -1.96
CA GLY A 304 -18.22 10.00 -2.07
C GLY A 304 -17.14 10.18 -0.99
N GLY A 305 -17.39 11.00 0.02
CA GLY A 305 -16.48 11.22 1.15
C GLY A 305 -15.31 12.17 0.84
N ALA A 306 -15.35 12.89 -0.27
CA ALA A 306 -14.32 13.85 -0.69
C ALA A 306 -12.88 13.31 -0.58
N GLU A 307 -12.69 12.01 -0.92
CA GLU A 307 -11.36 11.40 -0.94
C GLU A 307 -10.41 12.17 -1.87
N THR A 308 -9.10 12.11 -1.60
CA THR A 308 -8.08 12.89 -2.34
C THR A 308 -8.18 12.72 -3.86
N ALA A 309 -8.49 11.50 -4.34
CA ALA A 309 -8.70 11.22 -5.76
C ALA A 309 -9.94 11.93 -6.33
N THR A 310 -11.03 11.92 -5.56
CA THR A 310 -12.31 12.56 -5.92
C THR A 310 -12.18 14.08 -5.97
N VAL A 311 -11.51 14.67 -4.97
CA VAL A 311 -11.27 16.13 -4.91
C VAL A 311 -10.44 16.62 -6.10
N ARG A 312 -9.37 15.89 -6.49
CA ARG A 312 -8.57 16.24 -7.68
C ARG A 312 -9.43 16.26 -8.95
N SER A 313 -10.25 15.23 -9.12
CA SER A 313 -11.14 15.15 -10.28
C SER A 313 -12.20 16.22 -10.28
N LEU A 314 -12.75 16.56 -9.11
CA LEU A 314 -13.68 17.68 -8.94
C LEU A 314 -13.02 18.99 -9.38
N VAL A 315 -11.81 19.29 -8.93
CA VAL A 315 -11.06 20.49 -9.32
C VAL A 315 -10.90 20.56 -10.85
N MET A 316 -10.48 19.45 -11.49
CA MET A 316 -10.34 19.41 -12.95
C MET A 316 -11.66 19.67 -13.68
N ILE A 317 -12.76 19.07 -13.23
CA ILE A 317 -14.10 19.26 -13.83
C ILE A 317 -14.58 20.70 -13.61
N LEU A 318 -14.41 21.26 -12.42
CA LEU A 318 -14.81 22.64 -12.14
C LEU A 318 -14.04 23.66 -13.00
N ILE A 319 -12.76 23.40 -13.29
CA ILE A 319 -11.97 24.24 -14.21
C ILE A 319 -12.59 24.21 -15.63
N VAL A 320 -12.98 23.04 -16.12
CA VAL A 320 -13.62 22.90 -17.44
C VAL A 320 -14.98 23.60 -17.48
N LEU A 321 -15.80 23.41 -16.44
CA LEU A 321 -17.11 24.08 -16.33
C LEU A 321 -16.96 25.59 -16.22
N ALA A 322 -16.01 26.10 -15.43
CA ALA A 322 -15.71 27.52 -15.29
C ALA A 322 -15.23 28.13 -16.63
N ALA A 323 -14.33 27.44 -17.33
CA ALA A 323 -13.90 27.88 -18.67
C ALA A 323 -15.07 27.96 -19.65
N THR A 324 -16.02 27.00 -19.60
CA THR A 324 -17.26 27.00 -20.40
C THR A 324 -18.15 28.20 -20.04
N LEU A 325 -18.33 28.50 -18.76
CA LEU A 325 -19.11 29.68 -18.29
C LEU A 325 -18.49 30.98 -18.74
N LEU A 326 -17.16 31.08 -18.71
CA LEU A 326 -16.42 32.29 -19.15
C LEU A 326 -16.35 32.40 -20.69
N GLY A 327 -16.83 31.44 -21.44
CA GLY A 327 -16.77 31.42 -22.90
C GLY A 327 -15.36 31.36 -23.48
N ARG A 328 -14.42 30.82 -22.70
CA ARG A 328 -13.03 30.61 -23.15
C ARG A 328 -12.90 29.26 -23.86
N THR A 329 -12.09 29.25 -24.92
CA THR A 329 -11.76 28.01 -25.63
C THR A 329 -10.99 27.06 -24.70
N HIS A 330 -11.42 25.81 -24.68
CA HIS A 330 -10.83 24.81 -23.81
C HIS A 330 -9.48 24.33 -24.35
N CYS A 331 -8.40 24.73 -23.73
CA CYS A 331 -7.11 24.06 -23.85
C CYS A 331 -6.96 23.05 -22.69
N MET A 332 -7.20 21.77 -22.96
CA MET A 332 -7.14 20.72 -21.93
C MET A 332 -5.80 20.73 -21.18
N GLY A 333 -4.68 21.00 -21.88
CA GLY A 333 -3.37 21.13 -21.27
C GLY A 333 -3.27 22.28 -20.27
N THR A 334 -3.85 23.44 -20.57
CA THR A 334 -3.90 24.59 -19.63
C THR A 334 -4.77 24.25 -18.42
N GLY A 335 -5.89 23.56 -18.62
CA GLY A 335 -6.75 23.08 -17.53
C GLY A 335 -6.02 22.11 -16.60
N LEU A 336 -5.28 21.15 -17.14
CA LEU A 336 -4.47 20.20 -16.37
C LEU A 336 -3.35 20.93 -15.59
N ALA A 337 -2.65 21.88 -16.21
CA ALA A 337 -1.62 22.69 -15.57
C ALA A 337 -2.21 23.54 -14.42
N LEU A 338 -3.37 24.17 -14.61
CA LEU A 338 -4.03 24.94 -13.55
C LEU A 338 -4.48 24.04 -12.40
N ALA A 339 -5.02 22.84 -12.68
CA ALA A 339 -5.36 21.87 -11.65
C ALA A 339 -4.13 21.44 -10.85
N LEU A 340 -3.01 21.17 -11.52
CA LEU A 340 -1.73 20.85 -10.88
C LEU A 340 -1.30 21.96 -9.92
N LEU A 341 -1.34 23.21 -10.37
CA LEU A 341 -0.96 24.38 -9.58
C LEU A 341 -1.84 24.56 -8.34
N LEU A 342 -3.16 24.46 -8.50
CA LEU A 342 -4.11 24.59 -7.39
C LEU A 342 -3.93 23.49 -6.34
N ILE A 343 -3.75 22.24 -6.79
CA ILE A 343 -3.62 21.10 -5.87
C ILE A 343 -2.27 21.13 -5.14
N VAL A 344 -1.16 21.36 -5.85
CA VAL A 344 0.17 21.44 -5.22
C VAL A 344 0.30 22.69 -4.34
N GLY A 345 -0.35 23.80 -4.70
CA GLY A 345 -0.42 24.99 -3.87
C GLY A 345 -1.19 24.79 -2.57
N TRP A 346 -2.22 23.92 -2.59
CA TRP A 346 -3.00 23.55 -1.40
C TRP A 346 -2.29 22.48 -0.56
N ASP A 347 -1.78 21.44 -1.20
CA ASP A 347 -1.06 20.33 -0.59
C ASP A 347 0.27 20.07 -1.33
N PRO A 348 1.36 20.66 -0.84
CA PRO A 348 2.69 20.47 -1.45
C PRO A 348 3.20 19.04 -1.41
N LEU A 349 2.63 18.15 -0.56
CA LEU A 349 3.00 16.74 -0.46
C LEU A 349 2.19 15.84 -1.41
N ALA A 350 1.11 16.35 -2.04
CA ALA A 350 0.28 15.60 -2.98
C ALA A 350 1.08 14.89 -4.09
N PRO A 351 2.16 15.45 -4.71
CA PRO A 351 2.93 14.76 -5.75
C PRO A 351 3.60 13.46 -5.30
N PHE A 352 3.77 13.26 -3.98
CA PHE A 352 4.32 12.04 -3.42
C PHE A 352 3.26 10.94 -3.15
N ASP A 353 2.00 11.22 -3.39
CA ASP A 353 0.91 10.26 -3.30
C ASP A 353 0.73 9.52 -4.62
N ILE A 354 0.67 8.17 -4.56
CA ILE A 354 0.53 7.33 -5.76
C ILE A 354 -0.76 7.60 -6.53
N SER A 355 -1.86 7.91 -5.83
CA SER A 355 -3.12 8.22 -6.50
C SER A 355 -3.02 9.52 -7.31
N PHE A 356 -2.24 10.51 -6.80
CA PHE A 356 -1.95 11.73 -7.54
C PHE A 356 -1.14 11.42 -8.80
N GLN A 357 -0.07 10.65 -8.67
CA GLN A 357 0.82 10.29 -9.78
C GLN A 357 0.06 9.56 -10.90
N LEU A 358 -0.71 8.53 -10.54
CA LEU A 358 -1.50 7.76 -11.50
C LEU A 358 -2.61 8.60 -12.17
N SER A 359 -3.29 9.45 -11.40
CA SER A 359 -4.36 10.30 -11.92
C SER A 359 -3.85 11.32 -12.94
N PHE A 360 -2.79 12.08 -12.58
CA PHE A 360 -2.23 13.09 -13.48
C PHE A 360 -1.55 12.48 -14.71
N LEU A 361 -0.84 11.35 -14.55
CA LEU A 361 -0.24 10.62 -15.66
C LEU A 361 -1.29 10.13 -16.65
N SER A 362 -2.38 9.54 -16.15
CA SER A 362 -3.47 9.05 -17.00
C SER A 362 -4.12 10.19 -17.80
N VAL A 363 -4.45 11.31 -17.15
CA VAL A 363 -5.03 12.48 -17.83
C VAL A 363 -4.04 13.10 -18.82
N LEU A 364 -2.75 13.17 -18.48
CA LEU A 364 -1.70 13.66 -19.38
C LEU A 364 -1.63 12.82 -20.65
N VAL A 365 -1.63 11.49 -20.53
CA VAL A 365 -1.61 10.57 -21.68
C VAL A 365 -2.85 10.80 -22.55
N ILE A 366 -4.04 10.90 -21.96
CA ILE A 366 -5.29 11.19 -22.68
C ILE A 366 -5.18 12.51 -23.45
N VAL A 367 -4.72 13.58 -22.80
CA VAL A 367 -4.57 14.91 -23.43
C VAL A 367 -3.58 14.87 -24.59
N LEU A 368 -2.45 14.15 -24.44
CA LEU A 368 -1.46 14.00 -25.50
C LEU A 368 -2.02 13.23 -26.71
N VAL A 369 -2.71 12.13 -26.48
CA VAL A 369 -3.32 11.34 -27.55
C VAL A 369 -4.39 12.13 -28.29
N MET A 370 -5.28 12.82 -27.57
CA MET A 370 -6.30 13.68 -28.18
C MET A 370 -5.69 14.81 -29.03
N ARG A 371 -4.56 15.39 -28.58
CA ARG A 371 -3.85 16.43 -29.34
C ARG A 371 -3.25 15.89 -30.64
N VAL A 372 -2.55 14.75 -30.55
CA VAL A 372 -1.97 14.08 -31.74
C VAL A 372 -3.06 13.84 -32.78
N ARG A 373 -4.21 13.40 -32.33
CA ARG A 373 -5.34 13.08 -33.19
C ARG A 373 -6.00 14.31 -33.82
N SER A 374 -6.26 15.37 -33.03
CA SER A 374 -6.85 16.61 -33.56
C SER A 374 -5.98 17.22 -34.67
N HIS A 375 -4.67 17.07 -34.60
CA HIS A 375 -3.77 17.45 -35.68
C HIS A 375 -3.95 16.58 -36.96
N SER A 376 -4.06 15.27 -36.77
CA SER A 376 -4.28 14.36 -37.91
C SER A 376 -5.62 14.58 -38.59
N GLU A 377 -6.68 14.84 -37.82
CA GLU A 377 -8.01 15.14 -38.39
C GLU A 377 -8.04 16.48 -39.13
N ALA A 378 -7.36 17.50 -38.60
CA ALA A 378 -7.26 18.80 -39.26
C ALA A 378 -6.49 18.73 -40.61
N GLU A 379 -5.42 17.91 -40.66
CA GLU A 379 -4.66 17.67 -41.88
C GLU A 379 -5.48 16.85 -42.90
N ALA A 380 -6.16 15.77 -42.49
CA ALA A 380 -7.03 14.96 -43.37
C ALA A 380 -8.20 15.78 -43.93
N ALA A 381 -8.73 16.73 -43.14
CA ALA A 381 -9.76 17.67 -43.61
C ALA A 381 -9.20 18.69 -44.62
N ALA A 382 -7.94 19.11 -44.46
CA ALA A 382 -7.27 20.02 -45.40
C ALA A 382 -6.97 19.34 -46.74
N ASP A 383 -6.69 18.03 -46.71
CA ASP A 383 -6.43 17.20 -47.91
C ASP A 383 -7.70 16.72 -48.64
N GLY A 384 -8.92 17.13 -48.20
CA GLY A 384 -10.19 16.86 -48.86
C GLY A 384 -10.72 15.41 -48.68
N PHE A 385 -10.11 14.58 -47.82
CA PHE A 385 -10.49 13.19 -47.53
C PHE A 385 -11.53 13.03 -46.41
N SER A 386 -12.55 13.90 -46.35
CA SER A 386 -13.67 13.74 -45.41
C SER A 386 -14.78 12.91 -46.00
N GLU A 387 -14.63 11.58 -46.00
CA GLU A 387 -15.76 10.70 -46.31
C GLU A 387 -16.79 10.71 -45.18
N ALA A 388 -18.08 10.92 -45.51
CA ALA A 388 -19.19 10.78 -44.55
C ALA A 388 -19.37 9.31 -44.13
N ARG A 389 -18.66 8.92 -43.05
CA ARG A 389 -18.71 7.56 -42.55
C ARG A 389 -20.05 7.25 -41.89
N GLY A 390 -20.64 6.12 -42.23
CA GLY A 390 -21.90 5.63 -41.66
C GLY A 390 -21.73 5.30 -40.14
N ILE A 391 -22.87 5.10 -39.45
CA ILE A 391 -22.91 4.84 -37.97
C ILE A 391 -21.98 3.69 -37.57
N ARG A 392 -21.92 2.59 -38.32
CA ARG A 392 -21.05 1.43 -38.07
C ARG A 392 -19.55 1.78 -38.15
N GLY A 393 -19.16 2.66 -39.06
CA GLY A 393 -17.79 3.16 -39.17
C GLY A 393 -17.39 3.98 -37.93
N ARG A 394 -18.26 4.91 -37.51
CA ARG A 394 -18.07 5.71 -36.31
C ARG A 394 -17.99 4.88 -35.03
N MET A 395 -18.80 3.82 -34.90
CA MET A 395 -18.73 2.91 -33.75
C MET A 395 -17.42 2.12 -33.70
N LYS A 396 -16.94 1.59 -34.82
CA LYS A 396 -15.67 0.87 -34.92
C LYS A 396 -14.48 1.79 -34.54
N GLU A 397 -14.49 3.02 -35.03
CA GLU A 397 -13.48 4.02 -34.72
C GLU A 397 -13.49 4.39 -33.24
N GLY A 398 -14.65 4.67 -32.67
CA GLY A 398 -14.77 4.97 -31.22
C GLY A 398 -14.30 3.81 -30.33
N MET A 399 -14.59 2.56 -30.78
CA MET A 399 -14.13 1.37 -30.04
C MET A 399 -12.60 1.19 -30.15
N ALA A 400 -12.04 1.38 -31.36
CA ALA A 400 -10.58 1.33 -31.54
C ALA A 400 -9.85 2.42 -30.75
N GLU A 401 -10.45 3.60 -30.64
CA GLU A 401 -9.94 4.71 -29.85
C GLU A 401 -9.93 4.40 -28.36
N THR A 402 -11.02 3.90 -27.84
CA THR A 402 -11.14 3.52 -26.43
C THR A 402 -10.12 2.44 -26.09
N LEU A 403 -9.94 1.47 -27.01
CA LEU A 403 -8.91 0.44 -26.87
C LEU A 403 -7.50 1.03 -26.80
N LEU A 404 -7.18 1.91 -27.77
CA LEU A 404 -5.88 2.57 -27.83
C LEU A 404 -5.61 3.41 -26.59
N MET A 405 -6.60 4.21 -26.16
CA MET A 405 -6.48 5.02 -24.92
C MET A 405 -6.25 4.15 -23.69
N SER A 406 -7.04 3.09 -23.52
CA SER A 406 -6.90 2.15 -22.40
C SER A 406 -5.52 1.48 -22.42
N ALA A 407 -5.06 1.01 -23.56
CA ALA A 407 -3.75 0.39 -23.71
C ALA A 407 -2.61 1.37 -23.39
N LEU A 408 -2.67 2.60 -23.91
CA LEU A 408 -1.63 3.61 -23.67
C LEU A 408 -1.59 4.05 -22.21
N VAL A 409 -2.74 4.23 -21.54
CA VAL A 409 -2.79 4.54 -20.11
C VAL A 409 -2.23 3.38 -19.30
N THR A 410 -2.58 2.13 -19.63
CA THR A 410 -2.05 0.92 -18.97
C THR A 410 -0.53 0.83 -19.13
N VAL A 411 -0.01 1.00 -20.34
CA VAL A 411 1.44 1.00 -20.60
C VAL A 411 2.14 2.13 -19.85
N ALA A 412 1.61 3.34 -19.91
CA ALA A 412 2.22 4.50 -19.24
C ALA A 412 2.24 4.35 -17.70
N SER A 413 1.20 3.76 -17.11
CA SER A 413 1.13 3.56 -15.65
C SER A 413 1.90 2.32 -15.17
N ALA A 414 2.27 1.40 -16.06
CA ALA A 414 2.90 0.12 -15.72
C ALA A 414 4.12 0.24 -14.77
N PRO A 415 5.12 1.12 -15.01
CA PRO A 415 6.27 1.23 -14.10
C PRO A 415 5.90 1.72 -12.70
N LEU A 416 4.94 2.65 -12.59
CA LEU A 416 4.46 3.13 -11.29
C LEU A 416 3.71 2.03 -10.54
N VAL A 417 2.78 1.35 -11.22
CA VAL A 417 2.00 0.25 -10.62
C VAL A 417 2.92 -0.86 -10.14
N ALA A 418 3.92 -1.20 -10.92
CA ALA A 418 4.87 -2.21 -10.51
C ALA A 418 5.79 -1.76 -9.36
N ALA A 419 6.24 -0.51 -9.35
CA ALA A 419 7.07 0.02 -8.26
C ALA A 419 6.35 0.03 -6.89
N TYR A 420 5.02 0.22 -6.90
CA TYR A 420 4.24 0.28 -5.66
C TYR A 420 3.53 -1.03 -5.29
N PHE A 421 3.21 -1.89 -6.27
CA PHE A 421 2.37 -3.08 -6.06
C PHE A 421 3.00 -4.39 -6.55
N ASN A 422 4.19 -4.35 -7.15
CA ASN A 422 4.87 -5.52 -7.75
C ASN A 422 3.99 -6.30 -8.74
N GLN A 423 3.15 -5.57 -9.51
CA GLN A 423 2.10 -6.17 -10.30
C GLN A 423 1.90 -5.47 -11.64
N LEU A 424 1.57 -6.26 -12.66
CA LEU A 424 1.08 -5.79 -13.96
C LEU A 424 -0.17 -6.59 -14.33
N ALA A 425 -1.32 -5.92 -14.40
CA ALA A 425 -2.56 -6.51 -14.89
C ALA A 425 -2.72 -6.16 -16.38
N TRP A 426 -2.10 -6.94 -17.26
CA TRP A 426 -2.13 -6.69 -18.72
C TRP A 426 -3.54 -6.80 -19.30
N VAL A 427 -4.38 -7.67 -18.73
CA VAL A 427 -5.79 -7.80 -19.12
C VAL A 427 -6.58 -6.51 -18.90
N GLY A 428 -6.08 -5.59 -18.07
CA GLY A 428 -6.67 -4.28 -17.79
C GLY A 428 -6.88 -3.45 -19.07
N GLY A 429 -6.01 -3.60 -20.05
CA GLY A 429 -6.17 -2.97 -21.38
C GLY A 429 -7.46 -3.38 -22.09
N VAL A 430 -7.89 -4.63 -21.92
CA VAL A 430 -9.10 -5.18 -22.54
C VAL A 430 -10.31 -5.10 -21.60
N SER A 431 -10.15 -5.47 -20.33
CA SER A 431 -11.24 -5.47 -19.34
C SER A 431 -11.88 -4.09 -19.18
N ASN A 432 -11.09 -3.03 -19.21
CA ASN A 432 -11.57 -1.64 -19.09
C ASN A 432 -12.51 -1.22 -20.23
N ILE A 433 -12.39 -1.84 -21.43
CA ILE A 433 -13.30 -1.55 -22.55
C ILE A 433 -14.72 -1.99 -22.22
N LEU A 434 -14.88 -3.08 -21.51
CA LEU A 434 -16.17 -3.62 -21.13
C LEU A 434 -16.62 -3.09 -19.75
N VAL A 435 -15.75 -3.14 -18.75
CA VAL A 435 -16.10 -2.84 -17.36
C VAL A 435 -16.36 -1.35 -17.15
N VAL A 436 -15.52 -0.46 -17.69
CA VAL A 436 -15.67 0.99 -17.49
C VAL A 436 -16.99 1.51 -18.08
N PRO A 437 -17.38 1.21 -19.34
CA PRO A 437 -18.69 1.60 -19.86
C PRO A 437 -19.86 0.93 -19.11
N PHE A 438 -19.74 -0.35 -18.77
CA PHE A 438 -20.78 -1.06 -18.04
C PHE A 438 -21.05 -0.42 -16.67
N VAL A 439 -20.00 -0.13 -15.90
CA VAL A 439 -20.13 0.58 -14.63
C VAL A 439 -20.66 1.99 -14.85
N GLY A 440 -20.08 2.70 -15.81
CA GLY A 440 -20.38 4.11 -16.02
C GLY A 440 -21.79 4.38 -16.52
N PHE A 441 -22.31 3.59 -17.47
CA PHE A 441 -23.60 3.85 -18.10
C PHE A 441 -24.76 3.05 -17.50
N LEU A 442 -24.49 1.95 -16.79
CA LEU A 442 -25.56 1.09 -16.24
C LEU A 442 -25.48 0.99 -14.73
N VAL A 443 -24.37 0.48 -14.17
CA VAL A 443 -24.29 0.17 -12.74
C VAL A 443 -24.35 1.44 -11.89
N LEU A 444 -23.52 2.43 -12.17
CA LEU A 444 -23.43 3.66 -11.38
C LEU A 444 -24.70 4.52 -11.46
N PRO A 445 -25.28 4.80 -12.66
CA PRO A 445 -26.54 5.54 -12.73
C PRO A 445 -27.69 4.84 -12.01
N ALA A 446 -27.84 3.50 -12.18
CA ALA A 446 -28.86 2.74 -11.46
C ALA A 446 -28.65 2.80 -9.94
N SER A 447 -27.41 2.64 -9.50
CA SER A 447 -27.05 2.71 -8.07
C SER A 447 -27.29 4.09 -7.46
N LEU A 448 -27.00 5.17 -8.19
CA LEU A 448 -27.26 6.54 -7.74
C LEU A 448 -28.75 6.90 -7.74
N LEU A 449 -29.51 6.43 -8.72
CA LEU A 449 -30.98 6.57 -8.72
C LEU A 449 -31.61 5.80 -7.57
N ALA A 450 -31.10 4.62 -7.26
CA ALA A 450 -31.52 3.85 -6.11
C ALA A 450 -31.23 4.59 -4.79
N CYS A 451 -30.00 5.13 -4.66
CA CYS A 451 -29.61 5.98 -3.54
C CYS A 451 -30.57 7.19 -3.38
N LEU A 452 -30.79 7.93 -4.46
CA LEU A 452 -31.69 9.09 -4.47
C LEU A 452 -33.13 8.70 -4.12
N GLY A 453 -33.63 7.59 -4.69
CA GLY A 453 -34.97 7.06 -4.38
C GLY A 453 -35.12 6.69 -2.90
N THR A 454 -34.11 6.05 -2.30
CA THR A 454 -34.06 5.72 -0.87
C THR A 454 -34.09 6.99 0.00
N LEU A 455 -33.25 7.98 -0.35
CA LEU A 455 -33.18 9.24 0.42
C LEU A 455 -34.45 10.10 0.32
N LEU A 456 -35.07 10.15 -0.85
CA LEU A 456 -36.33 10.90 -1.06
C LEU A 456 -37.55 10.18 -0.49
N GLY A 457 -37.56 8.83 -0.60
CA GLY A 457 -38.69 8.01 -0.10
C GLY A 457 -38.62 7.75 1.41
N GLY A 458 -37.52 8.07 2.09
CA GLY A 458 -37.32 7.77 3.50
C GLY A 458 -37.39 6.27 3.82
N SER A 459 -37.08 5.43 2.84
CA SER A 459 -37.17 3.96 2.96
C SER A 459 -35.97 3.42 3.75
N GLU A 460 -36.23 2.43 4.60
CA GLU A 460 -35.20 1.66 5.29
C GLU A 460 -34.53 0.62 4.36
N GLU A 461 -35.15 0.33 3.22
CA GLU A 461 -34.65 -0.57 2.19
C GLU A 461 -34.17 0.22 0.97
N LEU A 462 -33.25 -0.38 0.23
CA LEU A 462 -32.69 0.21 -0.97
C LEU A 462 -33.74 0.25 -2.10
N ALA A 463 -34.15 1.44 -2.48
CA ALA A 463 -35.08 1.63 -3.59
C ALA A 463 -34.46 1.05 -4.89
N GLY A 464 -35.27 0.29 -5.68
CA GLY A 464 -34.78 -0.28 -6.92
C GLY A 464 -33.78 -1.43 -6.78
N ASN A 465 -33.70 -2.07 -5.63
CA ASN A 465 -32.85 -3.24 -5.36
C ASN A 465 -32.97 -4.33 -6.43
N ALA A 466 -34.19 -4.57 -6.97
CA ALA A 466 -34.46 -5.54 -8.02
C ALA A 466 -33.68 -5.27 -9.34
N ILE A 467 -33.22 -4.03 -9.56
CA ILE A 467 -32.39 -3.64 -10.72
C ILE A 467 -30.91 -3.61 -10.34
N VAL A 468 -30.60 -3.06 -9.17
CA VAL A 468 -29.21 -2.85 -8.73
C VAL A 468 -28.49 -4.17 -8.44
N LEU A 469 -29.15 -5.11 -7.76
CA LEU A 469 -28.57 -6.40 -7.39
C LEU A 469 -28.09 -7.24 -8.59
N PRO A 470 -28.91 -7.47 -9.65
CA PRO A 470 -28.44 -8.21 -10.82
C PRO A 470 -27.35 -7.49 -11.60
N LEU A 471 -27.34 -6.15 -11.66
CA LEU A 471 -26.27 -5.38 -12.31
C LEU A 471 -24.96 -5.52 -11.57
N LEU A 472 -24.95 -5.46 -10.23
CA LEU A 472 -23.76 -5.66 -9.42
C LEU A 472 -23.24 -7.10 -9.50
N ASN A 473 -24.13 -8.09 -9.48
CA ASN A 473 -23.75 -9.49 -9.70
C ASN A 473 -23.12 -9.71 -11.08
N ALA A 474 -23.70 -9.13 -12.12
CA ALA A 474 -23.13 -9.17 -13.47
C ALA A 474 -21.75 -8.51 -13.53
N LEU A 475 -21.56 -7.39 -12.83
CA LEU A 475 -20.24 -6.74 -12.72
C LEU A 475 -19.22 -7.68 -12.06
N VAL A 476 -19.57 -8.29 -10.93
CA VAL A 476 -18.68 -9.25 -10.24
C VAL A 476 -18.35 -10.43 -11.15
N TRP A 477 -19.35 -10.98 -11.83
CA TRP A 477 -19.15 -12.10 -12.78
C TRP A 477 -18.19 -11.74 -13.92
N VAL A 478 -18.35 -10.58 -14.54
CA VAL A 478 -17.47 -10.10 -15.62
C VAL A 478 -16.03 -9.92 -15.11
N VAL A 479 -15.88 -9.26 -13.95
CA VAL A 479 -14.56 -9.00 -13.35
C VAL A 479 -13.86 -10.31 -12.95
N GLN A 480 -14.57 -11.27 -12.36
CA GLN A 480 -14.06 -12.59 -12.04
C GLN A 480 -13.68 -13.39 -13.30
N GLY A 481 -14.43 -13.25 -14.39
CA GLY A 481 -14.09 -13.85 -15.67
C GLY A 481 -12.73 -13.37 -16.20
N PHE A 482 -12.47 -12.06 -16.16
CA PHE A 482 -11.16 -11.51 -16.52
C PHE A 482 -10.05 -11.90 -15.53
N ALA A 483 -10.34 -11.94 -14.23
CA ALA A 483 -9.39 -12.35 -13.20
C ALA A 483 -8.98 -13.83 -13.32
N ALA A 484 -9.88 -14.69 -13.84
CA ALA A 484 -9.63 -16.11 -14.06
C ALA A 484 -8.76 -16.43 -15.29
N VAL A 485 -8.47 -15.43 -16.15
CA VAL A 485 -7.59 -15.63 -17.31
C VAL A 485 -6.18 -16.01 -16.80
N PRO A 486 -5.60 -17.13 -17.28
CA PRO A 486 -4.25 -17.51 -16.87
C PRO A 486 -3.23 -16.39 -17.10
N GLY A 487 -2.48 -16.02 -16.05
CA GLY A 487 -1.53 -14.93 -16.13
C GLY A 487 -2.14 -13.51 -16.24
N ALA A 488 -3.44 -13.34 -15.94
CA ALA A 488 -4.08 -12.02 -15.91
C ALA A 488 -3.29 -11.01 -15.07
N GLU A 489 -2.77 -11.48 -13.96
CA GLU A 489 -1.92 -10.75 -13.02
C GLU A 489 -0.48 -11.26 -13.12
N LEU A 490 0.40 -10.45 -13.70
CA LEU A 490 1.83 -10.74 -13.73
C LEU A 490 2.51 -10.11 -12.51
N ARG A 491 3.20 -10.92 -11.71
CA ARG A 491 4.04 -10.45 -10.62
C ARG A 491 5.44 -10.14 -11.14
N VAL A 492 5.89 -8.92 -10.87
CA VAL A 492 7.15 -8.37 -11.38
C VAL A 492 7.95 -7.71 -10.26
N PRO A 493 9.28 -7.74 -10.33
CA PRO A 493 10.12 -6.98 -9.41
C PRO A 493 9.84 -5.48 -9.50
N SER A 494 10.16 -4.73 -8.45
CA SER A 494 10.12 -3.27 -8.51
C SER A 494 11.16 -2.76 -9.52
N PRO A 495 10.78 -1.86 -10.46
CA PRO A 495 11.73 -1.32 -11.42
C PRO A 495 12.73 -0.39 -10.72
N ALA A 496 14.00 -0.45 -11.12
CA ALA A 496 14.99 0.50 -10.65
C ALA A 496 14.67 1.92 -11.16
N VAL A 497 15.09 2.94 -10.41
CA VAL A 497 14.83 4.35 -10.74
C VAL A 497 15.31 4.73 -12.15
N TRP A 498 16.48 4.24 -12.57
CA TRP A 498 17.02 4.50 -13.90
C TRP A 498 16.18 3.83 -15.02
N GLN A 499 15.60 2.65 -14.77
CA GLN A 499 14.70 1.96 -15.71
C GLN A 499 13.42 2.77 -15.92
N MET A 500 12.82 3.28 -14.84
CA MET A 500 11.67 4.17 -14.94
C MET A 500 11.99 5.45 -15.70
N LEU A 501 13.18 6.05 -15.46
CA LEU A 501 13.62 7.26 -16.15
C LEU A 501 13.74 7.03 -17.66
N PHE A 502 14.42 5.96 -18.08
CA PHE A 502 14.54 5.61 -19.49
C PHE A 502 13.20 5.31 -20.14
N PHE A 503 12.32 4.57 -19.43
CA PHE A 503 10.99 4.28 -19.92
C PHE A 503 10.21 5.56 -20.25
N TYR A 504 10.15 6.52 -19.33
CA TYR A 504 9.40 7.75 -19.53
C TYR A 504 10.06 8.70 -20.53
N LEU A 505 11.39 8.70 -20.65
CA LEU A 505 12.10 9.41 -21.72
C LEU A 505 11.75 8.86 -23.10
N PHE A 506 11.77 7.52 -23.28
CA PHE A 506 11.40 6.90 -24.55
C PHE A 506 9.91 7.07 -24.84
N LEU A 507 9.04 6.98 -23.84
CA LEU A 507 7.61 7.24 -23.98
C LEU A 507 7.36 8.68 -24.44
N GLY A 508 8.04 9.66 -23.86
CA GLY A 508 8.00 11.05 -24.29
C GLY A 508 8.50 11.25 -25.71
N ALA A 509 9.61 10.61 -26.07
CA ALA A 509 10.14 10.63 -27.45
C ALA A 509 9.16 10.02 -28.47
N CYS A 510 8.46 8.94 -28.07
CA CYS A 510 7.42 8.33 -28.89
C CYS A 510 6.30 9.33 -29.21
N PHE A 511 5.84 10.10 -28.25
CA PHE A 511 4.81 11.13 -28.44
C PHE A 511 5.32 12.35 -29.26
N LEU A 512 6.59 12.73 -29.12
CA LEU A 512 7.17 13.87 -29.83
C LEU A 512 7.42 13.58 -31.32
N TRP A 513 7.85 12.35 -31.65
CA TRP A 513 8.26 11.95 -33.00
C TRP A 513 7.42 10.80 -33.58
N TRP A 514 6.18 10.64 -33.14
CA TRP A 514 5.31 9.51 -33.51
C TRP A 514 5.13 9.30 -35.04
N ARG A 515 5.26 10.38 -35.84
CA ARG A 515 5.21 10.35 -37.31
C ARG A 515 6.55 9.99 -37.98
N GLN A 516 7.62 9.95 -37.24
CA GLN A 516 8.97 9.70 -37.73
C GLN A 516 9.43 8.30 -37.32
N VAL A 517 10.40 7.78 -38.06
CA VAL A 517 11.06 6.50 -37.68
C VAL A 517 11.57 6.53 -36.23
N ALA A 518 12.05 7.71 -35.78
CA ALA A 518 12.50 7.91 -34.40
C ALA A 518 11.40 7.60 -33.36
N GLY A 519 10.13 7.95 -33.62
CA GLY A 519 9.02 7.63 -32.73
C GLY A 519 8.72 6.12 -32.67
N TRP A 520 8.81 5.41 -33.80
CA TRP A 520 8.65 3.95 -33.82
C TRP A 520 9.80 3.24 -33.11
N VAL A 521 11.02 3.71 -33.27
CA VAL A 521 12.20 3.21 -32.54
C VAL A 521 12.02 3.45 -31.04
N ALA A 522 11.57 4.66 -30.64
CA ALA A 522 11.28 4.96 -29.22
C ALA A 522 10.19 4.04 -28.66
N GLY A 523 9.12 3.75 -29.40
CA GLY A 523 8.08 2.81 -29.04
C GLY A 523 8.60 1.39 -28.86
N ALA A 524 9.46 0.93 -29.77
CA ALA A 524 10.13 -0.37 -29.66
C ALA A 524 11.04 -0.44 -28.41
N LEU A 525 11.75 0.65 -28.08
CA LEU A 525 12.55 0.75 -26.87
C LEU A 525 11.71 0.75 -25.60
N VAL A 526 10.52 1.40 -25.57
CA VAL A 526 9.56 1.31 -24.47
C VAL A 526 9.14 -0.14 -24.24
N MET A 527 8.75 -0.83 -25.30
CA MET A 527 8.38 -2.24 -25.22
C MET A 527 9.56 -3.12 -24.81
N GLY A 528 10.74 -2.88 -25.35
CA GLY A 528 11.96 -3.58 -24.98
C GLY A 528 12.31 -3.40 -23.50
N THR A 529 12.19 -2.19 -22.96
CA THR A 529 12.44 -1.94 -21.52
C THR A 529 11.40 -2.64 -20.64
N LEU A 530 10.12 -2.68 -21.03
CA LEU A 530 9.09 -3.43 -20.30
C LEU A 530 9.38 -4.94 -20.30
N VAL A 531 9.75 -5.50 -21.46
CA VAL A 531 10.08 -6.92 -21.57
C VAL A 531 11.33 -7.24 -20.74
N LEU A 532 12.41 -6.51 -20.91
CA LEU A 532 13.64 -6.71 -20.15
C LEU A 532 13.42 -6.59 -18.64
N TRP A 533 12.57 -5.67 -18.23
CA TRP A 533 12.24 -5.54 -16.82
C TRP A 533 11.35 -6.68 -16.31
N ALA A 534 10.29 -7.09 -17.04
CA ALA A 534 9.43 -8.21 -16.64
C ALA A 534 10.20 -9.54 -16.54
N TRP A 535 11.25 -9.69 -17.32
CA TRP A 535 12.19 -10.84 -17.30
C TRP A 535 13.54 -10.52 -16.69
N ALA A 536 13.65 -9.42 -15.93
CA ALA A 536 14.91 -9.10 -15.25
C ALA A 536 15.40 -10.31 -14.44
N PRO A 537 16.69 -10.65 -14.53
CA PRO A 537 17.25 -11.72 -13.74
C PRO A 537 17.10 -11.39 -12.26
N ARG A 538 16.87 -12.42 -11.46
CA ARG A 538 16.77 -12.31 -10.01
C ARG A 538 18.05 -11.68 -9.45
N ASP A 539 17.89 -10.76 -8.48
CA ASP A 539 19.02 -10.21 -7.71
C ASP A 539 19.56 -11.28 -6.76
N LEU A 540 20.46 -12.11 -7.26
CA LEU A 540 21.09 -13.18 -6.50
C LEU A 540 22.22 -12.66 -5.61
N PRO A 541 22.50 -13.31 -4.48
CA PRO A 541 23.72 -13.10 -3.73
C PRO A 541 24.98 -13.38 -4.60
N GLU A 542 26.09 -12.76 -4.26
CA GLU A 542 27.36 -13.01 -4.93
C GLU A 542 27.79 -14.49 -4.76
N PRO A 543 28.51 -15.10 -5.72
CA PRO A 543 29.00 -16.47 -5.57
C PRO A 543 29.78 -16.67 -4.26
N GLY A 544 29.48 -17.76 -3.55
CA GLY A 544 30.05 -18.04 -2.24
C GLY A 544 29.46 -17.21 -1.09
N SER A 545 28.34 -16.51 -1.32
CA SER A 545 27.64 -15.75 -0.29
C SER A 545 26.20 -16.23 -0.12
N VAL A 546 25.64 -15.98 1.06
CA VAL A 546 24.24 -16.21 1.40
C VAL A 546 23.63 -14.89 1.89
N ARG A 547 22.37 -14.65 1.52
CA ARG A 547 21.59 -13.53 2.01
C ARG A 547 20.47 -14.03 2.89
N LEU A 548 20.45 -13.55 4.13
CA LEU A 548 19.44 -13.87 5.11
C LEU A 548 18.69 -12.57 5.46
N THR A 549 17.35 -12.57 5.33
CA THR A 549 16.52 -11.41 5.66
C THR A 549 15.50 -11.80 6.72
N PHE A 550 15.64 -11.25 7.94
CA PHE A 550 14.61 -11.30 8.99
C PHE A 550 13.61 -10.20 8.71
N LEU A 551 12.36 -10.57 8.46
CA LEU A 551 11.31 -9.62 8.08
C LEU A 551 10.72 -8.93 9.30
N ASP A 552 10.36 -7.66 9.15
CA ASP A 552 9.45 -6.99 10.08
C ASP A 552 8.01 -7.47 9.78
N VAL A 553 7.56 -8.46 10.54
CA VAL A 553 6.21 -9.04 10.48
C VAL A 553 5.31 -8.54 11.62
N GLY A 554 5.79 -7.56 12.39
CA GLY A 554 5.19 -7.20 13.66
C GLY A 554 5.49 -8.26 14.71
N GLN A 555 4.46 -8.68 15.49
CA GLN A 555 4.65 -9.78 16.42
C GLN A 555 4.57 -11.09 15.66
N GLY A 556 5.65 -11.90 15.72
CA GLY A 556 5.81 -13.17 15.03
C GLY A 556 7.16 -13.27 14.30
N ASP A 557 7.35 -14.36 13.56
CA ASP A 557 8.59 -14.66 12.84
C ASP A 557 8.35 -14.85 11.33
N ALA A 558 9.29 -14.34 10.54
CA ALA A 558 9.51 -14.75 9.16
C ALA A 558 10.96 -14.43 8.75
N ALA A 559 11.65 -15.39 8.16
CA ALA A 559 13.00 -15.20 7.67
C ALA A 559 13.15 -15.84 6.27
N LEU A 560 13.77 -15.09 5.35
CA LEU A 560 14.09 -15.53 4.00
C LEU A 560 15.58 -15.79 3.87
N VAL A 561 15.95 -16.98 3.42
CA VAL A 561 17.33 -17.36 3.06
C VAL A 561 17.42 -17.47 1.54
N GLU A 562 18.40 -16.81 0.94
CA GLU A 562 18.68 -16.80 -0.49
C GLU A 562 20.13 -17.22 -0.71
N THR A 563 20.37 -18.22 -1.54
CA THR A 563 21.69 -18.73 -1.89
C THR A 563 22.18 -18.16 -3.22
N ALA A 564 23.48 -18.20 -3.46
CA ALA A 564 24.08 -17.68 -4.68
C ALA A 564 23.67 -18.44 -5.95
N ASP A 565 23.34 -19.73 -5.82
CA ASP A 565 22.87 -20.58 -6.91
C ASP A 565 21.35 -20.46 -7.19
N GLY A 566 20.67 -19.54 -6.49
CA GLY A 566 19.29 -19.16 -6.76
C GLY A 566 18.23 -19.92 -5.97
N HIS A 567 18.59 -20.76 -5.03
CA HIS A 567 17.61 -21.41 -4.14
C HIS A 567 17.10 -20.42 -3.09
N ALA A 568 15.83 -20.62 -2.65
CA ALA A 568 15.18 -19.80 -1.64
C ALA A 568 14.48 -20.69 -0.61
N MET A 569 14.70 -20.36 0.67
CA MET A 569 14.02 -21.00 1.78
C MET A 569 13.34 -19.93 2.65
N LEU A 570 12.07 -20.19 3.01
CA LEU A 570 11.31 -19.34 3.92
C LEU A 570 11.10 -20.09 5.25
N ILE A 571 11.46 -19.47 6.34
CA ILE A 571 11.27 -19.98 7.70
C ILE A 571 10.22 -19.12 8.37
N ASP A 572 9.05 -19.69 8.66
CA ASP A 572 7.85 -19.02 9.16
C ASP A 572 7.29 -17.92 8.23
N GLY A 573 6.13 -17.40 8.53
CA GLY A 573 5.42 -16.44 7.65
C GLY A 573 4.69 -15.32 8.38
N GLY A 574 4.87 -15.20 9.70
CA GLY A 574 4.19 -14.21 10.52
C GLY A 574 2.71 -14.51 10.74
N THR A 575 2.00 -13.56 11.30
CA THR A 575 0.60 -13.72 11.71
C THR A 575 -0.39 -13.43 10.59
N ALA A 576 -1.58 -14.00 10.68
CA ALA A 576 -2.72 -13.60 9.86
C ALA A 576 -4.01 -13.53 10.69
N SER A 577 -4.92 -12.70 10.25
CA SER A 577 -6.30 -12.62 10.74
C SER A 577 -7.23 -12.40 9.55
N GLU A 578 -8.53 -12.50 9.75
CA GLU A 578 -9.52 -12.22 8.69
C GLU A 578 -9.35 -10.84 8.02
N LYS A 579 -8.77 -9.88 8.75
CA LYS A 579 -8.65 -8.48 8.32
C LYS A 579 -7.24 -8.06 7.92
N TYR A 580 -6.22 -8.83 8.32
CA TYR A 580 -4.81 -8.49 8.08
C TYR A 580 -3.97 -9.76 7.99
N ASP A 581 -3.32 -9.94 6.87
CA ASP A 581 -2.47 -11.08 6.55
C ASP A 581 -1.06 -10.58 6.28
N VAL A 582 -0.11 -10.97 7.13
CA VAL A 582 1.29 -10.54 7.03
C VAL A 582 1.99 -11.25 5.87
N GLY A 583 1.60 -12.47 5.53
CA GLY A 583 2.08 -13.16 4.33
C GLY A 583 1.82 -12.32 3.08
N ARG A 584 0.63 -11.72 2.98
CA ARG A 584 0.25 -10.79 1.90
C ARG A 584 0.94 -9.42 2.02
N ALA A 585 1.03 -8.87 3.23
CA ALA A 585 1.42 -7.46 3.45
C ALA A 585 2.94 -7.26 3.53
N ALA A 586 3.70 -8.28 3.93
CA ALA A 586 5.13 -8.19 4.15
C ALA A 586 5.94 -9.26 3.40
N VAL A 587 5.57 -10.56 3.55
CA VAL A 587 6.38 -11.65 2.99
C VAL A 587 6.31 -11.66 1.46
N ALA A 588 5.11 -11.66 0.88
CA ALA A 588 4.94 -11.72 -0.56
C ALA A 588 5.53 -10.50 -1.31
N PRO A 589 5.37 -9.25 -0.85
CA PRO A 589 6.04 -8.10 -1.46
C PRO A 589 7.56 -8.26 -1.53
N LEU A 590 8.22 -8.74 -0.45
CA LEU A 590 9.65 -9.01 -0.48
C LEU A 590 10.01 -10.08 -1.51
N LEU A 591 9.27 -11.19 -1.56
CA LEU A 591 9.51 -12.28 -2.51
C LEU A 591 9.36 -11.78 -3.96
N TRP A 592 8.32 -10.99 -4.25
CA TRP A 592 8.11 -10.41 -5.59
C TRP A 592 9.19 -9.40 -5.95
N ASP A 593 9.57 -8.52 -5.01
CA ASP A 593 10.64 -7.53 -5.22
C ASP A 593 11.98 -8.19 -5.54
N ARG A 594 12.25 -9.34 -4.92
CA ARG A 594 13.42 -10.18 -5.18
C ARG A 594 13.29 -11.05 -6.44
N GLY A 595 12.15 -11.02 -7.13
CA GLY A 595 11.88 -11.87 -8.29
C GLY A 595 11.76 -13.36 -7.96
N ILE A 596 11.46 -13.70 -6.69
CA ILE A 596 11.25 -15.08 -6.25
C ILE A 596 9.86 -15.51 -6.66
N ARG A 597 9.77 -16.58 -7.45
CA ARG A 597 8.51 -17.21 -7.89
C ARG A 597 8.31 -18.59 -7.26
N ARG A 598 9.41 -19.21 -6.84
CA ARG A 598 9.47 -20.53 -6.21
C ARG A 598 10.27 -20.46 -4.92
N LEU A 599 9.77 -21.10 -3.90
CA LEU A 599 10.46 -21.41 -2.66
C LEU A 599 10.81 -22.91 -2.68
N ASP A 600 12.09 -23.25 -2.60
CA ASP A 600 12.51 -24.66 -2.62
C ASP A 600 12.12 -25.34 -1.34
N LEU A 601 12.14 -24.59 -0.23
CA LEU A 601 11.75 -25.06 1.09
C LEU A 601 10.97 -23.99 1.86
N VAL A 602 9.85 -24.38 2.46
CA VAL A 602 9.12 -23.61 3.47
C VAL A 602 9.15 -24.39 4.77
N VAL A 603 9.54 -23.75 5.85
CA VAL A 603 9.59 -24.35 7.19
C VAL A 603 8.59 -23.65 8.10
N ALA A 604 7.66 -24.42 8.67
CA ALA A 604 6.81 -24.01 9.78
C ALA A 604 7.44 -24.51 11.07
N THR A 605 8.02 -23.60 11.88
CA THR A 605 8.75 -24.03 13.09
C THR A 605 7.84 -24.72 14.10
N HIS A 606 6.63 -24.18 14.31
CA HIS A 606 5.61 -24.75 15.17
C HIS A 606 4.22 -24.17 14.86
N PRO A 607 3.12 -24.85 15.22
CA PRO A 607 1.77 -24.51 14.79
C PRO A 607 1.12 -23.38 15.62
N GLN A 608 1.76 -22.22 15.71
CA GLN A 608 1.18 -21.00 16.28
C GLN A 608 0.92 -19.96 15.20
N LEU A 609 -0.11 -19.14 15.40
CA LEU A 609 -0.62 -18.22 14.39
C LEU A 609 0.40 -17.15 13.96
N ASP A 610 1.25 -16.71 14.87
CA ASP A 610 2.30 -15.72 14.64
C ASP A 610 3.53 -16.25 13.88
N HIS A 611 3.54 -17.56 13.59
CA HIS A 611 4.54 -18.24 12.75
C HIS A 611 3.95 -18.72 11.42
N VAL A 612 2.77 -19.35 11.46
CA VAL A 612 2.23 -20.02 10.26
C VAL A 612 1.07 -19.27 9.61
N GLY A 613 0.53 -18.23 10.24
CA GLY A 613 -0.65 -17.52 9.73
C GLY A 613 -0.47 -17.02 8.30
N GLY A 614 0.62 -16.33 8.01
CA GLY A 614 0.91 -15.78 6.69
C GLY A 614 1.30 -16.83 5.64
N LEU A 615 1.66 -18.05 6.06
CA LEU A 615 2.03 -19.14 5.13
C LEU A 615 0.84 -19.58 4.26
N VAL A 616 -0.40 -19.42 4.73
CA VAL A 616 -1.61 -19.69 3.94
C VAL A 616 -1.58 -18.91 2.62
N PHE A 617 -1.28 -17.62 2.67
CA PHE A 617 -1.17 -16.78 1.49
C PHE A 617 0.04 -17.15 0.64
N VAL A 618 1.20 -17.35 1.27
CA VAL A 618 2.46 -17.64 0.57
C VAL A 618 2.35 -18.94 -0.21
N VAL A 619 1.93 -20.05 0.43
CA VAL A 619 1.76 -21.35 -0.24
C VAL A 619 0.70 -21.29 -1.33
N GLY A 620 -0.34 -20.49 -1.14
CA GLY A 620 -1.39 -20.28 -2.15
C GLY A 620 -0.92 -19.52 -3.40
N LYS A 621 0.14 -18.70 -3.31
CA LYS A 621 0.58 -17.79 -4.40
C LYS A 621 1.92 -18.16 -5.02
N PHE A 622 2.80 -18.83 -4.31
CA PHE A 622 4.13 -19.23 -4.78
C PHE A 622 4.21 -20.72 -5.04
N GLU A 623 5.13 -21.13 -5.90
CA GLU A 623 5.50 -22.55 -6.02
C GLU A 623 6.34 -22.93 -4.80
N VAL A 624 6.02 -24.08 -4.18
CA VAL A 624 6.73 -24.61 -3.01
C VAL A 624 7.21 -26.02 -3.32
N GLY A 625 8.53 -26.26 -3.17
CA GLY A 625 9.14 -27.56 -3.39
C GLY A 625 8.79 -28.54 -2.27
N GLU A 626 9.19 -28.24 -1.04
CA GLU A 626 8.84 -29.00 0.16
C GLU A 626 8.34 -28.07 1.28
N PHE A 627 7.48 -28.61 2.13
CA PHE A 627 6.95 -27.94 3.32
C PHE A 627 7.31 -28.75 4.56
N TRP A 628 8.17 -28.21 5.42
CA TRP A 628 8.61 -28.86 6.64
C TRP A 628 7.80 -28.41 7.85
N THR A 629 7.48 -29.34 8.73
CA THR A 629 6.76 -29.11 9.98
C THR A 629 7.38 -29.88 11.13
N ASN A 630 7.05 -29.52 12.38
CA ASN A 630 7.39 -30.32 13.56
C ASN A 630 6.48 -31.56 13.77
N GLY A 631 5.60 -31.87 12.83
CA GLY A 631 4.69 -33.03 12.90
C GLY A 631 3.49 -32.86 13.85
N VAL A 632 3.33 -31.72 14.51
CA VAL A 632 2.21 -31.47 15.43
C VAL A 632 1.05 -30.86 14.64
N SER A 633 -0.08 -31.61 14.57
CA SER A 633 -1.34 -31.08 14.03
C SER A 633 -2.26 -30.64 15.17
N ARG A 634 -2.97 -29.53 14.97
CA ARG A 634 -4.00 -29.03 15.87
C ARG A 634 -5.26 -28.78 15.05
N GLY A 635 -6.41 -29.22 15.54
CA GLY A 635 -7.72 -28.97 14.90
C GLY A 635 -8.20 -27.52 14.98
N VAL A 636 -7.31 -26.51 14.80
CA VAL A 636 -7.67 -25.10 14.79
C VAL A 636 -7.86 -24.59 13.37
N ALA A 637 -8.85 -23.75 13.16
CA ALA A 637 -9.34 -23.34 11.85
C ALA A 637 -8.25 -22.80 10.90
N PHE A 638 -7.26 -22.03 11.39
CA PHE A 638 -6.21 -21.48 10.54
C PHE A 638 -5.21 -22.56 10.05
N LEU A 639 -4.94 -23.62 10.85
CA LEU A 639 -4.13 -24.75 10.44
C LEU A 639 -4.87 -25.61 9.41
N GLN A 640 -6.17 -25.88 9.62
CA GLN A 640 -6.99 -26.58 8.64
C GLN A 640 -6.96 -25.84 7.30
N ARG A 641 -7.05 -24.52 7.32
CA ARG A 641 -6.94 -23.71 6.11
C ARG A 641 -5.59 -23.83 5.43
N LEU A 642 -4.49 -23.86 6.19
CA LEU A 642 -3.15 -24.08 5.66
C LEU A 642 -3.02 -25.48 5.03
N GLU A 643 -3.50 -26.53 5.71
CA GLU A 643 -3.51 -27.90 5.22
C GLU A 643 -4.33 -28.04 3.94
N GLU A 644 -5.52 -27.41 3.85
CA GLU A 644 -6.32 -27.34 2.63
C GLU A 644 -5.57 -26.71 1.45
N VAL A 645 -4.88 -25.59 1.68
CA VAL A 645 -4.13 -24.90 0.63
C VAL A 645 -2.92 -25.73 0.19
N ILE A 646 -2.20 -26.32 1.11
CA ILE A 646 -1.06 -27.23 0.83
C ILE A 646 -1.53 -28.41 -0.04
N ALA A 647 -2.65 -29.06 0.35
CA ALA A 647 -3.23 -30.18 -0.39
C ALA A 647 -3.69 -29.75 -1.79
N ALA A 648 -4.38 -28.62 -1.90
CA ALA A 648 -4.86 -28.09 -3.18
C ALA A 648 -3.71 -27.72 -4.15
N ARG A 649 -2.53 -27.36 -3.61
CA ARG A 649 -1.34 -27.03 -4.39
C ARG A 649 -0.43 -28.25 -4.64
N GLY A 650 -0.75 -29.42 -4.06
CA GLY A 650 0.04 -30.63 -4.19
C GLY A 650 1.44 -30.53 -3.59
N VAL A 651 1.62 -29.70 -2.55
CA VAL A 651 2.93 -29.49 -1.92
C VAL A 651 3.26 -30.68 -1.03
N ARG A 652 4.49 -31.18 -1.14
CA ARG A 652 4.96 -32.30 -0.30
C ARG A 652 5.22 -31.81 1.13
N VAL A 653 4.48 -32.35 2.10
CA VAL A 653 4.69 -32.09 3.53
C VAL A 653 5.62 -33.12 4.11
N ARG A 654 6.62 -32.68 4.87
CA ARG A 654 7.58 -33.54 5.58
C ARG A 654 7.64 -33.12 7.06
N PRO A 655 7.18 -33.96 7.98
CA PRO A 655 7.51 -33.81 9.39
C PRO A 655 9.02 -34.06 9.57
N VAL A 656 9.70 -33.12 10.25
CA VAL A 656 11.16 -33.21 10.44
C VAL A 656 11.53 -33.31 11.92
N SER A 657 12.68 -33.93 12.18
CA SER A 657 13.20 -34.13 13.54
C SER A 657 14.73 -34.13 13.56
N SER A 658 15.33 -34.14 14.73
CA SER A 658 16.78 -34.23 14.91
C SER A 658 17.40 -35.58 14.52
N ALA A 659 16.57 -36.55 14.12
CA ALA A 659 17.04 -37.84 13.57
C ALA A 659 17.27 -37.77 12.06
N GLU A 660 16.89 -36.70 11.40
CA GLU A 660 17.06 -36.47 9.96
C GLU A 660 18.54 -36.27 9.59
N GLU A 661 18.91 -36.76 8.41
CA GLU A 661 20.19 -36.43 7.80
C GLU A 661 20.20 -34.96 7.33
N ASP A 662 21.41 -34.37 7.28
CA ASP A 662 21.61 -33.04 6.78
C ASP A 662 21.09 -32.91 5.34
N VAL A 663 20.30 -31.88 5.06
CA VAL A 663 19.76 -31.62 3.73
C VAL A 663 20.50 -30.44 3.09
N LEU A 664 20.79 -30.54 1.79
CA LEU A 664 21.36 -29.43 1.04
C LEU A 664 20.25 -28.63 0.36
N VAL A 665 20.27 -27.31 0.59
CA VAL A 665 19.44 -26.33 -0.13
C VAL A 665 20.42 -25.38 -0.80
N GLY A 666 20.66 -25.59 -2.09
CA GLY A 666 21.77 -24.95 -2.78
C GLY A 666 23.10 -25.27 -2.11
N ASP A 667 23.92 -24.25 -1.91
CA ASP A 667 25.23 -24.37 -1.24
C ASP A 667 25.13 -24.41 0.29
N CYS A 668 23.90 -24.40 0.84
CA CYS A 668 23.69 -24.40 2.29
C CYS A 668 23.33 -25.78 2.82
N ARG A 669 24.05 -26.23 3.85
CA ARG A 669 23.70 -27.41 4.63
C ARG A 669 22.71 -27.05 5.73
N VAL A 670 21.56 -27.70 5.74
CA VAL A 670 20.47 -27.51 6.70
C VAL A 670 20.41 -28.74 7.61
N ARG A 671 20.69 -28.53 8.89
CA ARG A 671 20.57 -29.55 9.93
C ARG A 671 19.41 -29.25 10.85
N VAL A 672 18.57 -30.22 11.12
CA VAL A 672 17.48 -30.13 12.10
C VAL A 672 18.00 -30.60 13.47
N LEU A 673 17.99 -29.68 14.46
CA LEU A 673 18.46 -29.97 15.82
C LEU A 673 17.32 -30.35 16.79
N ASN A 674 16.10 -29.93 16.47
CA ASN A 674 14.87 -30.15 17.24
C ASN A 674 13.67 -30.18 16.29
N PRO A 675 12.56 -30.87 16.53
CA PRO A 675 12.24 -31.70 17.69
C PRO A 675 12.91 -33.08 17.68
N VAL A 676 12.94 -33.74 18.85
CA VAL A 676 13.27 -35.14 18.96
C VAL A 676 12.01 -35.98 18.76
N LEU A 677 12.07 -37.01 17.95
CA LEU A 677 11.00 -38.00 17.86
C LEU A 677 10.93 -38.76 19.20
N SER A 678 9.92 -38.45 20.00
CA SER A 678 9.65 -39.27 21.18
C SER A 678 9.09 -40.62 20.75
N SER A 679 9.69 -41.72 21.25
CA SER A 679 9.23 -43.10 21.01
C SER A 679 7.81 -43.37 21.55
N ASP A 680 7.27 -42.50 22.37
CA ASP A 680 6.02 -42.73 23.10
C ASP A 680 4.75 -42.21 22.40
N GLY A 681 4.80 -41.74 21.15
CA GLY A 681 3.61 -41.32 20.39
C GLY A 681 2.67 -40.31 21.07
N GLY A 682 3.08 -39.78 22.20
CA GLY A 682 2.28 -38.91 23.04
C GLY A 682 2.05 -37.57 22.37
N VAL A 683 0.83 -37.34 21.92
CA VAL A 683 0.38 -36.01 21.50
C VAL A 683 0.62 -35.04 22.67
N PRO A 684 1.43 -33.99 22.50
CA PRO A 684 1.66 -33.04 23.57
C PRO A 684 0.33 -32.42 23.97
N GLY A 685 0.11 -32.34 25.27
CA GLY A 685 -1.08 -31.60 25.77
C GLY A 685 -1.10 -30.16 25.28
N ASN A 686 -2.22 -29.50 25.42
CA ASN A 686 -2.55 -28.15 24.94
C ASN A 686 -1.75 -27.00 25.59
N ASP A 687 -0.62 -27.32 26.22
CA ASP A 687 0.24 -26.35 26.89
C ASP A 687 1.13 -25.62 25.88
N GLY A 688 0.96 -24.29 25.80
CA GLY A 688 1.70 -23.42 24.86
C GLY A 688 3.23 -23.57 24.99
N LYS A 689 3.74 -23.68 26.20
CA LYS A 689 5.17 -23.90 26.50
C LYS A 689 5.71 -25.19 25.89
N ARG A 690 4.94 -26.24 25.96
CA ARG A 690 5.31 -27.56 25.41
C ARG A 690 5.38 -27.51 23.89
N LEU A 691 4.49 -26.74 23.25
CA LEU A 691 4.54 -26.50 21.82
C LEU A 691 5.75 -25.69 21.40
N ASN A 692 6.07 -24.63 22.14
CA ASN A 692 7.22 -23.78 21.88
C ASN A 692 8.51 -24.65 21.91
N ASN A 693 8.67 -25.51 22.92
CA ASN A 693 9.84 -26.39 23.05
C ASN A 693 9.92 -27.47 21.97
N GLN A 694 8.85 -27.65 21.16
CA GLN A 694 8.85 -28.55 19.99
C GLN A 694 9.06 -27.77 18.68
N SER A 695 9.45 -26.50 18.70
CA SER A 695 9.81 -25.76 17.49
C SER A 695 10.91 -26.48 16.73
N VAL A 696 10.81 -26.45 15.39
CA VAL A 696 11.91 -26.88 14.53
C VAL A 696 13.09 -25.94 14.73
N VAL A 697 14.20 -26.45 15.23
CA VAL A 697 15.45 -25.70 15.34
C VAL A 697 16.35 -26.08 14.19
N LEU A 698 16.78 -25.06 13.43
CA LEU A 698 17.60 -25.24 12.24
C LEU A 698 18.99 -24.63 12.42
N HIS A 699 20.02 -25.43 12.16
CA HIS A 699 21.38 -24.97 11.99
C HIS A 699 21.72 -24.96 10.51
N LEU A 700 21.91 -23.75 9.94
CA LEU A 700 22.28 -23.55 8.56
C LEU A 700 23.77 -23.24 8.47
N ARG A 701 24.46 -23.96 7.62
CA ARG A 701 25.87 -23.68 7.32
C ARG A 701 26.05 -23.45 5.81
N CYS A 702 26.40 -22.23 5.44
CA CYS A 702 26.62 -21.81 4.06
C CYS A 702 28.08 -21.32 3.94
N GLY A 703 28.95 -22.13 3.37
CA GLY A 703 30.39 -21.88 3.39
C GLY A 703 30.91 -21.76 4.83
N ARG A 704 31.52 -20.62 5.16
CA ARG A 704 32.02 -20.33 6.52
C ARG A 704 30.98 -19.69 7.44
N ALA A 705 29.85 -19.21 6.90
CA ALA A 705 28.80 -18.58 7.68
C ALA A 705 27.84 -19.63 8.26
N ALA A 706 27.60 -19.56 9.58
CA ALA A 706 26.62 -20.41 10.26
C ALA A 706 25.52 -19.54 10.91
N PHE A 707 24.29 -20.03 10.83
CA PHE A 707 23.09 -19.36 11.30
C PHE A 707 22.25 -20.34 12.10
N LEU A 708 21.74 -19.88 13.27
CA LEU A 708 20.88 -20.71 14.12
C LEU A 708 19.48 -20.08 14.22
N PHE A 709 18.47 -20.83 13.76
CA PHE A 709 17.05 -20.49 13.89
C PHE A 709 16.44 -21.38 14.98
N THR A 710 15.88 -20.78 15.98
CA THR A 710 15.45 -21.46 17.21
C THR A 710 13.94 -21.62 17.32
N GLY A 711 13.16 -21.01 16.40
CA GLY A 711 11.72 -20.86 16.62
C GLY A 711 11.45 -20.22 17.99
N ASP A 712 10.53 -20.78 18.74
CA ASP A 712 10.10 -20.26 20.04
C ASP A 712 10.50 -21.16 21.21
N VAL A 713 11.62 -21.92 21.08
CA VAL A 713 12.13 -22.74 22.18
C VAL A 713 12.34 -21.92 23.43
N GLU A 714 12.12 -22.55 24.56
CA GLU A 714 12.33 -21.98 25.88
C GLU A 714 13.50 -22.68 26.59
N ARG A 715 13.78 -22.27 27.82
CA ARG A 715 14.95 -22.67 28.59
C ARG A 715 15.19 -24.21 28.65
N GLU A 716 14.13 -25.00 28.71
CA GLU A 716 14.25 -26.47 28.77
C GLU A 716 14.83 -27.02 27.46
N ALA A 717 14.35 -26.54 26.30
CA ALA A 717 14.89 -26.98 25.02
C ALA A 717 16.31 -26.38 24.78
N GLU A 718 16.58 -25.14 25.21
CA GLU A 718 17.92 -24.56 25.15
C GLU A 718 18.93 -25.38 25.97
N ALA A 719 18.55 -25.81 27.19
CA ALA A 719 19.38 -26.66 28.05
C ALA A 719 19.64 -28.01 27.38
N TRP A 720 18.60 -28.65 26.89
CA TRP A 720 18.67 -29.93 26.22
C TRP A 720 19.57 -29.90 24.97
N LEU A 721 19.45 -28.88 24.13
CA LEU A 721 20.31 -28.70 22.94
C LEU A 721 21.79 -28.55 23.35
N THR A 722 22.07 -27.83 24.45
CA THR A 722 23.42 -27.63 24.96
C THR A 722 24.02 -28.95 25.52
N GLU A 723 23.24 -29.75 26.26
CA GLU A 723 23.68 -30.98 26.90
C GLU A 723 23.97 -32.11 25.89
N ARG A 724 23.36 -32.10 24.72
CA ARG A 724 23.64 -33.10 23.66
C ARG A 724 25.02 -33.01 23.04
N GLY A 725 25.72 -31.92 23.26
CA GLY A 725 27.03 -31.67 22.64
C GLY A 725 27.01 -31.51 21.13
N GLU A 726 25.85 -31.14 20.55
CA GLU A 726 25.72 -30.79 19.14
C GLU A 726 26.53 -29.53 18.83
N ASP A 727 26.99 -29.43 17.58
CA ASP A 727 27.60 -28.18 17.11
C ASP A 727 26.55 -27.09 16.94
N LEU A 728 26.47 -26.19 17.92
CA LEU A 728 25.56 -25.05 17.95
C LEU A 728 26.22 -23.75 17.48
N GLU A 729 27.52 -23.73 17.20
CA GLU A 729 28.25 -22.53 16.89
C GLU A 729 27.69 -21.85 15.64
N ALA A 730 27.20 -20.62 15.82
CA ALA A 730 26.56 -19.84 14.78
C ALA A 730 26.87 -18.35 14.90
N ALA A 731 27.31 -17.75 13.82
CA ALA A 731 27.65 -16.33 13.81
C ALA A 731 26.41 -15.42 13.95
N VAL A 732 25.25 -15.90 13.55
CA VAL A 732 23.95 -15.20 13.66
C VAL A 732 22.96 -16.09 14.39
N LEU A 733 22.37 -15.55 15.44
CA LEU A 733 21.32 -16.22 16.22
C LEU A 733 19.97 -15.50 16.03
N LYS A 734 18.95 -16.20 15.55
CA LYS A 734 17.56 -15.76 15.75
C LYS A 734 17.23 -16.03 17.23
N VAL A 735 16.96 -14.95 17.96
CA VAL A 735 16.67 -15.05 19.41
C VAL A 735 15.40 -15.86 19.65
N PRO A 736 15.43 -16.86 20.56
CA PRO A 736 14.27 -17.68 20.84
C PRO A 736 13.08 -16.87 21.36
N HIS A 737 11.87 -17.29 20.98
CA HIS A 737 10.58 -16.82 21.49
C HIS A 737 10.48 -15.30 21.60
N HIS A 738 10.90 -14.58 20.54
CA HIS A 738 10.88 -13.11 20.43
C HIS A 738 11.59 -12.37 21.58
N GLY A 739 12.48 -13.03 22.29
CA GLY A 739 13.15 -12.49 23.47
C GLY A 739 12.32 -12.56 24.75
N ALA A 740 11.48 -13.58 24.90
CA ALA A 740 10.71 -13.84 26.11
C ALA A 740 11.63 -14.03 27.32
N ARG A 741 11.11 -13.77 28.53
CA ARG A 741 11.83 -14.01 29.78
C ARG A 741 12.18 -15.49 29.99
N GLY A 742 11.36 -16.40 29.48
CA GLY A 742 11.52 -17.83 29.59
C GLY A 742 12.64 -18.43 28.71
N SER A 743 13.12 -17.67 27.72
CA SER A 743 14.10 -18.11 26.71
C SER A 743 15.44 -17.43 26.93
N VAL A 744 16.03 -17.68 28.09
CA VAL A 744 17.37 -17.19 28.47
C VAL A 744 18.12 -18.28 29.24
N TYR A 745 19.04 -18.95 28.55
CA TYR A 745 19.93 -19.95 29.16
C TYR A 745 21.39 -19.61 28.80
N PRO A 746 22.16 -19.03 29.71
CA PRO A 746 23.52 -18.56 29.41
C PRO A 746 24.46 -19.62 28.86
N PRO A 747 24.43 -20.93 29.31
CA PRO A 747 25.24 -21.97 28.69
C PRO A 747 24.96 -22.19 27.22
N PHE A 748 23.67 -22.06 26.76
CA PHE A 748 23.29 -22.10 25.36
C PHE A 748 23.98 -20.99 24.57
N LEU A 749 23.92 -19.76 25.07
CA LEU A 749 24.60 -18.62 24.42
C LEU A 749 26.11 -18.81 24.37
N GLY A 750 26.71 -19.43 25.40
CA GLY A 750 28.12 -19.81 25.42
C GLY A 750 28.49 -20.89 24.41
N ALA A 751 27.57 -21.82 24.06
CA ALA A 751 27.74 -22.82 23.04
C ALA A 751 27.55 -22.24 21.63
N VAL A 752 26.56 -21.36 21.42
CA VAL A 752 26.26 -20.72 20.12
C VAL A 752 27.31 -19.67 19.76
N LYS A 753 27.83 -18.92 20.70
CA LYS A 753 28.82 -17.83 20.49
C LYS A 753 28.42 -16.81 19.38
N PRO A 754 27.22 -16.28 19.38
CA PRO A 754 26.76 -15.46 18.26
C PRO A 754 27.52 -14.13 18.20
N ARG A 755 27.91 -13.74 16.98
CA ARG A 755 28.48 -12.40 16.71
C ARG A 755 27.40 -11.33 16.64
N VAL A 756 26.14 -11.73 16.26
CA VAL A 756 24.96 -10.88 16.25
C VAL A 756 23.72 -11.70 16.55
N ALA A 757 22.81 -11.15 17.34
CA ALA A 757 21.52 -11.75 17.63
C ALA A 757 20.39 -10.90 17.01
N VAL A 758 19.40 -11.53 16.40
CA VAL A 758 18.25 -10.85 15.81
C VAL A 758 16.98 -11.24 16.54
N VAL A 759 16.23 -10.24 17.00
CA VAL A 759 14.93 -10.39 17.66
C VAL A 759 13.83 -9.99 16.70
N SER A 760 13.03 -10.93 16.23
CA SER A 760 11.78 -10.63 15.51
C SER A 760 10.70 -10.30 16.52
N VAL A 761 10.20 -9.06 16.52
CA VAL A 761 9.27 -8.59 17.54
C VAL A 761 8.46 -7.39 17.06
N GLY A 762 7.21 -7.28 17.51
CA GLY A 762 6.31 -6.19 17.17
C GLY A 762 6.47 -4.97 18.06
N ARG A 763 6.31 -3.77 17.48
CA ARG A 763 6.31 -2.50 18.22
C ARG A 763 5.22 -2.49 19.29
N ALA A 764 5.62 -2.20 20.54
CA ALA A 764 4.72 -2.08 21.68
C ALA A 764 3.75 -3.27 21.78
N ASN A 765 4.29 -4.50 21.60
CA ASN A 765 3.53 -5.74 21.71
C ASN A 765 2.96 -5.93 23.13
N ALA A 766 1.87 -6.72 23.24
CA ALA A 766 1.18 -6.94 24.51
C ALA A 766 1.97 -7.83 25.50
N TYR A 767 2.98 -8.55 25.01
CA TYR A 767 3.73 -9.55 25.78
C TYR A 767 4.92 -8.93 26.52
N GLY A 768 5.30 -7.69 26.20
CA GLY A 768 6.47 -7.02 26.76
C GLY A 768 7.81 -7.58 26.25
N HIS A 769 7.80 -8.18 25.04
CA HIS A 769 9.01 -8.67 24.38
C HIS A 769 9.74 -7.53 23.64
N PRO A 770 11.09 -7.58 23.51
CA PRO A 770 11.98 -8.46 24.25
C PRO A 770 12.02 -8.07 25.74
N SER A 771 12.13 -9.09 26.59
CA SER A 771 12.16 -8.88 28.04
C SER A 771 13.45 -8.19 28.49
N ARG A 772 13.37 -7.39 29.55
CA ARG A 772 14.56 -6.73 30.10
C ARG A 772 15.63 -7.74 30.56
N VAL A 773 15.21 -8.89 31.10
CA VAL A 773 16.10 -9.97 31.52
C VAL A 773 16.93 -10.50 30.36
N MET A 774 16.29 -10.69 29.19
CA MET A 774 16.98 -11.13 27.98
C MET A 774 17.96 -10.07 27.49
N LEU A 775 17.55 -8.81 27.41
CA LEU A 775 18.41 -7.72 26.96
C LEU A 775 19.66 -7.58 27.84
N GLU A 776 19.50 -7.67 29.17
CA GLU A 776 20.60 -7.62 30.14
C GLU A 776 21.56 -8.83 30.02
N ALA A 777 21.02 -10.05 29.80
CA ALA A 777 21.83 -11.26 29.61
C ALA A 777 22.71 -11.19 28.36
N TYR A 778 22.14 -10.78 27.22
CA TYR A 778 22.89 -10.64 25.95
C TYR A 778 23.90 -9.49 26.03
N ALA A 779 23.51 -8.37 26.63
CA ALA A 779 24.41 -7.23 26.83
C ALA A 779 25.59 -7.60 27.75
N GLY A 780 25.35 -8.39 28.82
CA GLY A 780 26.38 -8.90 29.73
C GLY A 780 27.43 -9.77 29.04
N LEU A 781 27.02 -10.52 28.00
CA LEU A 781 27.90 -11.33 27.14
C LEU A 781 28.52 -10.52 26.00
N GLY A 782 28.18 -9.24 25.85
CA GLY A 782 28.67 -8.40 24.76
C GLY A 782 28.07 -8.72 23.38
N ILE A 783 26.95 -9.45 23.31
CA ILE A 783 26.29 -9.84 22.06
C ILE A 783 25.46 -8.67 21.52
N PRO A 784 25.75 -8.14 20.31
CA PRO A 784 24.95 -7.08 19.69
C PRO A 784 23.55 -7.62 19.31
N ILE A 785 22.51 -6.82 19.61
CA ILE A 785 21.11 -7.18 19.33
C ILE A 785 20.54 -6.25 18.27
N LEU A 786 19.93 -6.83 17.24
CA LEU A 786 19.11 -6.13 16.24
C LEU A 786 17.66 -6.53 16.44
N ARG A 787 16.72 -5.57 16.33
CA ARG A 787 15.30 -5.76 16.61
C ARG A 787 14.48 -5.27 15.45
N THR A 788 13.54 -6.12 14.95
CA THR A 788 12.71 -5.75 13.80
C THR A 788 11.76 -4.58 14.10
N ASP A 789 11.31 -4.41 15.34
CA ASP A 789 10.45 -3.28 15.74
C ASP A 789 11.15 -1.91 15.72
N LEU A 790 12.48 -1.88 15.85
CA LEU A 790 13.29 -0.66 15.83
C LEU A 790 13.98 -0.44 14.47
N HIS A 791 14.44 -1.52 13.84
CA HIS A 791 15.29 -1.47 12.66
C HIS A 791 14.57 -1.81 11.35
N GLY A 792 13.30 -2.26 11.43
CA GLY A 792 12.62 -2.86 10.28
C GLY A 792 13.24 -4.21 9.92
N ALA A 793 13.12 -4.65 8.68
CA ALA A 793 13.77 -5.86 8.22
C ALA A 793 15.29 -5.77 8.39
N VAL A 794 15.88 -6.86 8.88
CA VAL A 794 17.33 -7.00 9.08
C VAL A 794 17.87 -7.97 8.05
N THR A 795 18.75 -7.50 7.17
CA THR A 795 19.41 -8.33 6.16
C THR A 795 20.87 -8.58 6.55
N VAL A 796 21.25 -9.83 6.61
CA VAL A 796 22.61 -10.29 6.86
C VAL A 796 23.14 -10.99 5.61
N LYS A 797 24.26 -10.54 5.07
CA LYS A 797 25.01 -11.22 4.02
C LYS A 797 26.21 -11.93 4.65
N GLY A 798 26.21 -13.25 4.52
CA GLY A 798 27.34 -14.07 4.91
C GLY A 798 28.26 -14.29 3.72
N THR A 799 29.56 -13.98 3.86
CA THR A 799 30.59 -14.21 2.84
C THR A 799 31.81 -14.86 3.49
N ASP A 800 32.74 -15.36 2.71
CA ASP A 800 34.01 -15.88 3.22
C ASP A 800 34.85 -14.82 3.97
N ALA A 801 34.61 -13.53 3.65
CA ALA A 801 35.26 -12.40 4.32
C ALA A 801 34.60 -11.97 5.64
N GLY A 802 33.44 -12.57 6.01
CA GLY A 802 32.70 -12.25 7.21
C GLY A 802 31.23 -11.89 6.98
N LEU A 803 30.60 -11.22 7.97
CA LEU A 803 29.20 -10.81 7.92
C LEU A 803 29.06 -9.34 7.56
N GLN A 804 28.09 -9.04 6.71
CA GLN A 804 27.65 -7.67 6.42
C GLN A 804 26.17 -7.53 6.82
N VAL A 805 25.85 -6.56 7.66
CA VAL A 805 24.49 -6.33 8.17
C VAL A 805 23.94 -5.01 7.66
N SER A 806 22.68 -5.01 7.26
CA SER A 806 21.92 -3.82 6.86
C SER A 806 20.48 -3.88 7.40
N CYS A 807 19.85 -2.71 7.61
CA CYS A 807 18.51 -2.58 8.16
C CYS A 807 17.68 -1.58 7.34
N GLU A 808 16.36 -1.81 7.26
CA GLU A 808 15.42 -1.00 6.47
C GLU A 808 15.00 0.33 7.13
N SER A 809 15.21 0.55 8.40
CA SER A 809 14.73 1.74 9.13
C SER A 809 15.37 3.08 8.71
N GLY A 810 15.88 3.19 7.47
CA GLY A 810 16.40 4.42 6.87
C GLY A 810 17.68 4.98 7.49
N ARG A 811 18.11 4.41 8.54
CA ARG A 811 19.44 4.60 9.12
C ARG A 811 20.32 3.51 8.54
N ARG A 812 20.76 3.69 7.28
CA ARG A 812 21.72 2.76 6.66
C ARG A 812 22.89 2.65 7.60
N LEU A 813 22.98 1.53 8.30
CA LEU A 813 24.27 1.02 8.72
C LEU A 813 25.06 0.81 7.41
N ARG A 814 25.98 1.72 7.07
CA ARG A 814 26.98 1.41 6.03
C ARG A 814 27.62 0.12 6.50
N GLY A 815 27.53 -0.93 5.68
CA GLY A 815 27.86 -2.30 6.01
C GLY A 815 29.01 -2.40 7.00
N VAL A 816 28.72 -2.83 8.21
CA VAL A 816 29.73 -3.15 9.22
C VAL A 816 30.27 -4.52 8.82
N LYS A 817 31.51 -4.57 8.32
CA LYS A 817 32.22 -5.84 8.08
C LYS A 817 32.70 -6.38 9.42
N LEU A 818 32.16 -7.52 9.83
CA LEU A 818 32.64 -8.28 11.00
C LEU A 818 33.68 -9.28 10.46
N GLY A 819 34.97 -8.90 10.49
CA GLY A 819 36.07 -9.76 10.05
C GLY A 819 36.41 -10.87 11.06
N GLU A 820 36.98 -11.99 10.56
CA GLU A 820 37.57 -13.02 11.42
C GLU A 820 38.79 -12.42 12.15
N GLY A 821 38.75 -12.41 13.48
CA GLY A 821 39.92 -12.03 14.31
C GLY A 821 39.87 -10.67 15.00
N SER A 822 38.77 -9.93 14.87
CA SER A 822 38.61 -8.65 15.57
C SER A 822 38.14 -8.87 17.01
N GLY A 823 39.10 -8.87 17.94
CA GLY A 823 38.85 -8.87 19.37
C GLY A 823 38.13 -7.60 19.86
N ASN A 824 38.00 -7.42 21.17
CA ASN A 824 37.27 -6.37 21.90
C ASN A 824 37.25 -4.95 21.33
N ALA A 825 38.19 -4.58 20.46
CA ALA A 825 38.28 -3.26 19.84
C ALA A 825 37.21 -2.98 18.77
N GLU A 826 36.75 -3.99 18.00
CA GLU A 826 35.67 -3.79 17.02
C GLU A 826 34.29 -3.83 17.67
N VAL A 827 34.11 -4.59 18.71
CA VAL A 827 32.89 -4.58 19.55
C VAL A 827 32.79 -3.21 20.26
N GLN A 828 33.90 -2.65 20.72
CA GLN A 828 33.92 -1.29 21.28
C GLN A 828 33.69 -0.21 20.21
N ASN A 829 34.22 -0.38 18.97
CA ASN A 829 33.93 0.53 17.88
C ASN A 829 32.45 0.43 17.41
N MET A 830 31.85 -0.76 17.43
CA MET A 830 30.41 -0.92 17.22
C MET A 830 29.61 -0.23 18.34
N ARG A 831 29.95 -0.44 19.61
CA ARG A 831 29.31 0.29 20.74
C ARG A 831 29.40 1.80 20.54
N ARG A 832 30.54 2.32 20.09
CA ARG A 832 30.77 3.75 19.84
C ARG A 832 30.00 4.26 18.61
N LEU A 833 29.97 3.51 17.50
CA LEU A 833 29.17 3.81 16.32
C LEU A 833 27.66 3.75 16.61
N PHE A 834 27.23 2.83 17.47
CA PHE A 834 25.86 2.69 17.91
C PHE A 834 25.45 3.78 18.92
N SER A 835 26.33 4.24 19.80
CA SER A 835 26.04 5.28 20.79
C SER A 835 26.20 6.72 20.27
N GLU A 836 27.23 7.01 19.45
CA GLU A 836 27.54 8.38 19.01
C GLU A 836 26.64 8.84 17.82
N ARG A 837 26.01 7.95 17.10
CA ARG A 837 25.15 8.30 15.95
C ARG A 837 23.67 7.98 16.14
N GLY A 838 23.23 7.57 17.30
CA GLY A 838 21.83 7.21 17.60
C GLY A 838 21.30 6.11 16.68
N ILE A 839 22.17 5.21 16.22
CA ILE A 839 21.85 4.25 15.17
C ILE A 839 21.33 2.95 15.74
N CYS A 840 21.68 2.61 16.99
CA CYS A 840 21.07 1.55 17.77
C CYS A 840 21.31 1.89 19.25
N ASP A 841 20.34 2.50 19.91
CA ASP A 841 20.40 2.70 21.34
C ASP A 841 20.10 1.38 22.05
N VAL A 842 21.11 0.79 22.68
CA VAL A 842 21.00 -0.46 23.46
C VAL A 842 20.52 -0.16 24.87
N SER A 843 20.32 1.11 25.21
CA SER A 843 19.93 1.57 26.54
C SER A 843 18.63 2.40 26.49
N SER A 844 17.46 1.77 26.42
CA SER A 844 16.24 2.26 27.10
C SER A 844 15.08 1.29 26.87
#